data_046a942eb20e5e48ae73c5558e876041
#
_entry.id   046a942eb20e5e48ae73c5558e876041
#
_cell.length_a   1.000
_cell.length_b   1.000
_cell.length_c   1.000
_cell.angle_alpha   90.00
_cell.angle_beta   90.00
_cell.angle_gamma   90.00
#
_symmetry.space_group_name_H-M   'P 1'
#
loop_
_entity.id
_entity.type
_entity.pdbx_description
1 polymer ?
#
loop_
_entity_poly.entity_id
_entity_poly.type
_entity_poly.pdbx_seq_one_letter_code
_entity_poly.pdbx_strand_id
1 'polypeptide(L)'
;MKMKETLQLGKTAFPMRGNLPNREAEWQKDWEEKGLYEQRQKLNEGKPTFVLHDGPPYANGNIHLGHSLNKISKDIIIRSKSMSGFRSPYVPGWDTHGLPIEQVLTNKGVKRKEMTVAEYREKCKEYALSQVDKQRNDFKRLGVSGDWEHPYITLDPEYEAAEIRVFGKMAEKGYIYKGLKPIYWSPSSESSLAEAEIEYKDVKSPSIYVAFNVVDGKGLLDNETAFVIWTTTPWTLPANLGISVNPDFTYVEVKADGRKFVIAKDLLATVKEAIGWEEVEVLREFSGEKLDRMTAQHPFYDRTSLVMLGDHVTLDAGTGLVHTAPGHGEDDYIVSRKYDLPVISPVDSRGVFTDEAPGFEGIFYDKANPMITELLEEKGALLKLDFFTHSYPHDWRSKKPVIYRATPQWFASISKFRQDILDEVEKVDWLIPWGKTRLYNMIRDRGDWVISRQRAWGVPLPIFYAENGEAIITPETIEHVANLFAEHGSNIWFMREAKELLPAGFTHPGSPNGEFTKETDIMDVWFDSGSSHEGVLREREELTFPADMYLEGSDQYRGWFNSSITTSVAINGVAPYKSIISQGMVLDGEGRKMSKSLGNTILPEKVINQMGADILRLWVSSVDAEADVRVSMDILNQVSEVYRKIRNTMRFLLANTSDFNPAEHTVAYADLRSVDKYMTVRLNQVIQEIRENGYEKYNFMHIYRTVMNFLTVDLSSFYLDFAKDVVYIEAENDYQRRCMQTVFYQTLVSLTKLLTPIIPHTAEEIWSFLQEEEEYVQLAEFPGYETFTNEEELMDTWAAFMDFRDNVLKALEEARHSKLIGKSLEAKVTVYPNEQIRQLMTAVDADIAQLLIVSDFEVSKEVAPSEAVQFEDMAILVEKAEGETCDRCRSVRQDVGSDEKLPTLCGRCAHIVEENYPEAVAEGFE
;
A
#
# COMPACT_ATOMS: atom_id res chain seq x y z
N MET A 1 -32.94 -27.03 45.53
CA MET A 1 -32.02 -26.18 44.74
C MET A 1 -30.82 -26.97 44.21
N LYS A 2 -30.40 -26.79 42.98
CA LYS A 2 -29.21 -27.48 42.46
C LYS A 2 -27.94 -26.72 42.85
N MET A 3 -26.88 -27.46 43.17
CA MET A 3 -25.58 -26.87 43.55
C MET A 3 -25.12 -25.76 42.61
N LYS A 4 -25.24 -25.95 41.28
CA LYS A 4 -24.86 -24.94 40.27
C LYS A 4 -25.65 -23.64 40.37
N GLU A 5 -26.82 -23.61 41.01
CA GLU A 5 -27.65 -22.43 41.19
C GLU A 5 -27.11 -21.48 42.25
N THR A 6 -26.21 -21.99 43.11
CA THR A 6 -25.45 -21.18 44.08
C THR A 6 -24.16 -20.57 43.53
N LEU A 7 -23.76 -20.94 42.32
CA LEU A 7 -22.60 -20.38 41.67
C LEU A 7 -22.95 -19.09 40.89
N GLN A 8 -22.08 -18.12 40.97
CA GLN A 8 -22.21 -16.85 40.20
C GLN A 8 -21.77 -17.05 38.73
N LEU A 9 -22.40 -18.01 38.04
CA LEU A 9 -22.10 -18.27 36.62
C LEU A 9 -22.60 -17.12 35.77
N GLY A 10 -21.67 -16.41 35.18
CA GLY A 10 -21.95 -15.26 34.30
C GLY A 10 -22.80 -15.66 33.10
N LYS A 11 -23.76 -14.79 32.76
CA LYS A 11 -24.63 -14.93 31.58
C LYS A 11 -24.53 -13.72 30.70
N THR A 12 -24.48 -13.93 29.38
CA THR A 12 -24.55 -12.85 28.42
C THR A 12 -25.33 -13.27 27.18
N ALA A 13 -26.08 -12.33 26.63
CA ALA A 13 -26.75 -12.49 25.33
C ALA A 13 -25.80 -12.30 24.17
N PHE A 14 -24.56 -11.88 24.43
CA PHE A 14 -23.54 -11.72 23.37
C PHE A 14 -23.29 -13.08 22.72
N PRO A 15 -23.49 -13.21 21.39
CA PRO A 15 -23.41 -14.49 20.72
C PRO A 15 -21.98 -15.05 20.68
N MET A 16 -21.86 -16.35 20.82
CA MET A 16 -20.57 -17.06 20.70
C MET A 16 -19.98 -16.93 19.29
N ARG A 17 -20.84 -17.00 18.25
CA ARG A 17 -20.46 -16.88 16.86
C ARG A 17 -20.75 -15.47 16.38
N GLY A 18 -19.77 -14.88 15.63
CA GLY A 18 -19.90 -13.53 15.11
C GLY A 18 -20.98 -13.37 14.05
N ASN A 19 -21.20 -14.40 13.20
CA ASN A 19 -22.08 -14.31 12.03
C ASN A 19 -21.81 -13.03 11.21
N LEU A 20 -20.54 -12.71 11.05
CA LEU A 20 -20.08 -11.44 10.51
C LEU A 20 -20.67 -11.08 9.14
N PRO A 21 -20.76 -12.02 8.16
CA PRO A 21 -21.33 -11.66 6.86
C PRO A 21 -22.72 -11.02 6.92
N ASN A 22 -23.55 -11.45 7.84
CA ASN A 22 -24.92 -10.91 8.01
C ASN A 22 -24.96 -9.71 8.96
N ARG A 23 -24.28 -9.80 10.11
CA ARG A 23 -24.33 -8.77 11.15
C ARG A 23 -23.62 -7.48 10.76
N GLU A 24 -22.52 -7.59 10.04
CA GLU A 24 -21.81 -6.41 9.55
C GLU A 24 -22.68 -5.54 8.65
N ALA A 25 -23.47 -6.16 7.78
CA ALA A 25 -24.39 -5.44 6.91
C ALA A 25 -25.47 -4.68 7.70
N GLU A 26 -25.96 -5.27 8.78
CA GLU A 26 -26.93 -4.63 9.69
C GLU A 26 -26.30 -3.43 10.41
N TRP A 27 -25.07 -3.57 10.93
CA TRP A 27 -24.34 -2.47 11.55
C TRP A 27 -24.03 -1.34 10.57
N GLN A 28 -23.59 -1.66 9.38
CA GLN A 28 -23.29 -0.66 8.34
C GLN A 28 -24.52 0.14 7.95
N LYS A 29 -25.68 -0.52 7.84
CA LYS A 29 -26.94 0.14 7.60
C LYS A 29 -27.34 1.08 8.72
N ASP A 30 -27.24 0.63 9.97
CA ASP A 30 -27.53 1.44 11.15
C ASP A 30 -26.63 2.69 11.21
N TRP A 31 -25.33 2.53 10.99
CA TRP A 31 -24.36 3.64 10.95
C TRP A 31 -24.67 4.67 9.88
N GLU A 32 -25.09 4.23 8.71
CA GLU A 32 -25.47 5.11 7.60
C GLU A 32 -26.77 5.86 7.92
N GLU A 33 -27.80 5.18 8.43
CA GLU A 33 -29.07 5.77 8.82
C GLU A 33 -28.91 6.80 9.96
N LYS A 34 -27.97 6.57 10.86
CA LYS A 34 -27.63 7.48 11.98
C LYS A 34 -26.65 8.58 11.61
N GLY A 35 -26.02 8.51 10.44
CA GLY A 35 -25.02 9.49 10.02
C GLY A 35 -23.79 9.52 10.94
N LEU A 36 -23.22 8.38 11.26
CA LEU A 36 -22.10 8.30 12.22
C LEU A 36 -20.84 9.01 11.74
N TYR A 37 -20.56 8.98 10.46
CA TYR A 37 -19.42 9.72 9.91
C TYR A 37 -19.58 11.22 10.17
N GLU A 38 -20.73 11.77 9.87
CA GLU A 38 -21.04 13.19 10.07
C GLU A 38 -21.03 13.56 11.56
N GLN A 39 -21.57 12.69 12.42
CA GLN A 39 -21.53 12.91 13.88
C GLN A 39 -20.08 12.98 14.39
N ARG A 40 -19.19 12.10 13.92
CA ARG A 40 -17.78 12.14 14.29
C ARG A 40 -17.10 13.43 13.83
N GLN A 41 -17.37 13.89 12.60
CA GLN A 41 -16.82 15.14 12.10
C GLN A 41 -17.28 16.34 12.95
N LYS A 42 -18.56 16.37 13.31
CA LYS A 42 -19.13 17.41 14.17
C LYS A 42 -18.56 17.38 15.58
N LEU A 43 -18.44 16.19 16.17
CA LEU A 43 -17.87 15.99 17.51
C LEU A 43 -16.45 16.54 17.63
N ASN A 44 -15.67 16.42 16.57
CA ASN A 44 -14.28 16.83 16.51
C ASN A 44 -14.08 18.21 15.87
N GLU A 45 -15.17 18.96 15.63
CA GLU A 45 -15.09 20.33 15.13
C GLU A 45 -14.30 21.22 16.09
N GLY A 46 -13.38 22.03 15.54
CA GLY A 46 -12.48 22.89 16.34
C GLY A 46 -11.25 22.19 16.92
N LYS A 47 -11.16 20.87 16.84
CA LYS A 47 -9.95 20.12 17.19
C LYS A 47 -8.92 20.19 16.05
N PRO A 48 -7.62 19.87 16.30
CA PRO A 48 -6.63 19.78 15.24
C PRO A 48 -7.09 18.85 14.11
N THR A 49 -6.86 19.27 12.86
CA THR A 49 -7.26 18.51 11.68
C THR A 49 -6.15 17.59 11.23
N PHE A 50 -6.50 16.36 10.86
CA PHE A 50 -5.62 15.42 10.17
C PHE A 50 -6.27 14.97 8.87
N VAL A 51 -5.65 15.32 7.74
CA VAL A 51 -6.15 14.99 6.40
C VAL A 51 -5.28 13.92 5.77
N LEU A 52 -5.85 12.74 5.57
CA LEU A 52 -5.33 11.71 4.69
C LEU A 52 -6.07 11.84 3.37
N HIS A 53 -5.35 12.26 2.33
CA HIS A 53 -5.93 12.43 1.01
C HIS A 53 -5.97 11.11 0.26
N ASP A 54 -7.15 10.75 -0.26
CA ASP A 54 -7.34 9.50 -0.99
C ASP A 54 -6.79 9.60 -2.41
N GLY A 55 -5.89 8.70 -2.76
CA GLY A 55 -5.47 8.51 -4.15
C GLY A 55 -6.59 7.82 -4.92
N PRO A 56 -6.98 8.37 -6.09
CA PRO A 56 -8.16 7.91 -6.78
C PRO A 56 -7.91 6.58 -7.52
N PRO A 57 -8.55 5.47 -7.15
CA PRO A 57 -8.50 4.26 -7.96
C PRO A 57 -9.21 4.46 -9.29
N TYR A 58 -8.83 3.69 -10.31
CA TYR A 58 -9.52 3.70 -11.58
C TYR A 58 -10.95 3.17 -11.45
N ALA A 59 -11.89 3.88 -12.04
CA ALA A 59 -13.29 3.48 -12.14
C ALA A 59 -13.48 2.39 -13.21
N ASN A 60 -12.86 1.25 -12.99
CA ASN A 60 -12.89 0.14 -13.94
C ASN A 60 -12.69 -1.22 -13.26
N GLY A 61 -13.72 -2.06 -13.32
CA GLY A 61 -13.67 -3.44 -12.85
C GLY A 61 -13.91 -3.62 -11.35
N ASN A 62 -13.74 -4.85 -10.91
CA ASN A 62 -13.88 -5.24 -9.51
C ASN A 62 -12.70 -4.77 -8.68
N ILE A 63 -12.96 -4.47 -7.41
CA ILE A 63 -11.87 -4.29 -6.45
C ILE A 63 -11.14 -5.61 -6.22
N HIS A 64 -9.88 -5.52 -5.85
CA HIS A 64 -9.04 -6.67 -5.48
C HIS A 64 -8.46 -6.49 -4.08
N LEU A 65 -7.75 -7.50 -3.58
CA LEU A 65 -7.21 -7.47 -2.21
C LEU A 65 -6.19 -6.34 -1.96
N GLY A 66 -5.51 -5.88 -3.00
CA GLY A 66 -4.66 -4.69 -2.91
C GLY A 66 -5.45 -3.42 -2.59
N HIS A 67 -6.62 -3.24 -3.20
CA HIS A 67 -7.55 -2.17 -2.83
C HIS A 67 -8.06 -2.32 -1.39
N SER A 68 -8.35 -3.55 -0.96
CA SER A 68 -8.79 -3.81 0.40
C SER A 68 -7.71 -3.46 1.42
N LEU A 69 -6.46 -3.88 1.19
CA LEU A 69 -5.32 -3.51 2.03
C LEU A 69 -5.19 -1.98 2.14
N ASN A 70 -5.27 -1.28 1.02
CA ASN A 70 -5.14 0.17 0.95
C ASN A 70 -6.26 0.89 1.71
N LYS A 71 -7.51 0.62 1.37
CA LYS A 71 -8.67 1.30 1.97
C LYS A 71 -8.86 0.97 3.45
N ILE A 72 -8.61 -0.25 3.85
CA ILE A 72 -8.68 -0.66 5.26
C ILE A 72 -7.58 0.04 6.06
N SER A 73 -6.35 0.08 5.56
CA SER A 73 -5.24 0.78 6.23
C SER A 73 -5.54 2.27 6.43
N LYS A 74 -6.08 2.93 5.41
CA LYS A 74 -6.53 4.33 5.51
C LYS A 74 -7.63 4.49 6.56
N ASP A 75 -8.61 3.61 6.57
CA ASP A 75 -9.72 3.66 7.52
C ASP A 75 -9.25 3.46 8.97
N ILE A 76 -8.32 2.54 9.19
CA ILE A 76 -7.70 2.34 10.52
C ILE A 76 -7.05 3.64 10.99
N ILE A 77 -6.28 4.30 10.14
CA ILE A 77 -5.61 5.58 10.47
C ILE A 77 -6.65 6.65 10.80
N ILE A 78 -7.64 6.83 9.94
CA ILE A 78 -8.67 7.87 10.10
C ILE A 78 -9.49 7.67 11.37
N ARG A 79 -9.93 6.44 11.65
CA ARG A 79 -10.65 6.12 12.88
C ARG A 79 -9.77 6.35 14.12
N SER A 80 -8.50 5.93 14.07
CA SER A 80 -7.57 6.12 15.19
C SER A 80 -7.29 7.59 15.45
N LYS A 81 -7.12 8.40 14.42
CA LYS A 81 -6.95 9.86 14.56
C LYS A 81 -8.19 10.52 15.16
N SER A 82 -9.37 10.14 14.70
CA SER A 82 -10.62 10.62 15.25
C SER A 82 -10.77 10.29 16.73
N MET A 83 -10.45 9.07 17.13
CA MET A 83 -10.48 8.63 18.53
C MET A 83 -9.32 9.18 19.37
N SER A 84 -8.31 9.76 18.76
CA SER A 84 -7.18 10.43 19.41
C SER A 84 -7.34 11.96 19.53
N GLY A 85 -8.52 12.49 19.20
CA GLY A 85 -8.82 13.92 19.36
C GLY A 85 -8.51 14.77 18.12
N PHE A 86 -8.48 14.18 16.93
CA PHE A 86 -8.36 14.92 15.68
C PHE A 86 -9.68 14.95 14.92
N ARG A 87 -9.91 16.05 14.22
CA ARG A 87 -10.89 16.07 13.13
C ARG A 87 -10.22 15.41 11.92
N SER A 88 -10.70 14.25 11.51
CA SER A 88 -10.10 13.48 10.43
C SER A 88 -11.13 13.16 9.34
N PRO A 89 -11.40 14.12 8.42
CA PRO A 89 -12.31 13.90 7.30
C PRO A 89 -11.68 12.96 6.28
N TYR A 90 -12.52 12.16 5.61
CA TYR A 90 -12.10 11.29 4.52
C TYR A 90 -13.03 11.45 3.33
N VAL A 91 -12.49 11.98 2.25
CA VAL A 91 -13.17 12.15 0.98
C VAL A 91 -12.61 11.16 -0.02
N PRO A 92 -13.34 10.07 -0.34
CA PRO A 92 -12.89 9.09 -1.32
C PRO A 92 -12.89 9.70 -2.71
N GLY A 93 -12.01 9.21 -3.59
CA GLY A 93 -11.90 9.69 -4.96
C GLY A 93 -11.88 8.58 -5.99
N TRP A 94 -12.17 8.94 -7.25
CA TRP A 94 -12.03 8.06 -8.40
C TRP A 94 -11.39 8.77 -9.58
N ASP A 95 -10.47 8.06 -10.23
CA ASP A 95 -9.92 8.42 -11.53
C ASP A 95 -10.78 7.79 -12.62
N THR A 96 -11.39 8.62 -13.46
CA THR A 96 -12.45 8.20 -14.38
C THR A 96 -12.10 8.35 -15.86
N HIS A 97 -10.92 8.88 -16.17
CA HIS A 97 -10.46 9.08 -17.53
C HIS A 97 -9.43 8.04 -17.98
N GLY A 98 -9.15 8.02 -19.26
CA GLY A 98 -8.02 7.32 -19.84
C GLY A 98 -8.36 6.06 -20.62
N LEU A 99 -7.31 5.48 -21.18
CA LEU A 99 -7.35 4.31 -22.06
C LEU A 99 -8.04 3.07 -21.48
N PRO A 100 -7.97 2.78 -20.17
CA PRO A 100 -8.62 1.57 -19.65
C PRO A 100 -10.10 1.49 -19.93
N ILE A 101 -10.81 2.61 -19.86
CA ILE A 101 -12.25 2.68 -20.12
C ILE A 101 -12.53 2.58 -21.62
N GLU A 102 -11.77 3.28 -22.45
CA GLU A 102 -11.87 3.18 -23.91
C GLU A 102 -11.66 1.74 -24.38
N GLN A 103 -10.71 1.01 -23.79
CA GLN A 103 -10.42 -0.38 -24.14
C GLN A 103 -11.58 -1.32 -23.78
N VAL A 104 -12.22 -1.12 -22.64
CA VAL A 104 -13.39 -1.91 -22.23
C VAL A 104 -14.54 -1.70 -23.22
N LEU A 105 -14.80 -0.45 -23.61
CA LEU A 105 -15.86 -0.15 -24.59
C LEU A 105 -15.55 -0.76 -25.96
N THR A 106 -14.29 -0.71 -26.40
CA THR A 106 -13.84 -1.36 -27.63
C THR A 106 -14.08 -2.87 -27.57
N ASN A 107 -13.72 -3.50 -26.47
CA ASN A 107 -13.93 -4.94 -26.25
C ASN A 107 -15.43 -5.32 -26.20
N LYS A 108 -16.28 -4.39 -25.82
CA LYS A 108 -17.76 -4.55 -25.86
C LYS A 108 -18.37 -4.26 -27.24
N GLY A 109 -17.56 -3.98 -28.24
CA GLY A 109 -18.00 -3.74 -29.61
C GLY A 109 -18.38 -2.29 -29.92
N VAL A 110 -18.11 -1.34 -29.03
CA VAL A 110 -18.32 0.10 -29.31
C VAL A 110 -17.28 0.57 -30.31
N LYS A 111 -17.74 1.10 -31.45
CA LYS A 111 -16.86 1.58 -32.52
C LYS A 111 -16.77 3.09 -32.49
N ARG A 112 -15.64 3.60 -32.00
CA ARG A 112 -15.36 5.04 -31.88
C ARG A 112 -15.55 5.81 -33.16
N LYS A 113 -15.17 5.22 -34.31
CA LYS A 113 -15.19 5.88 -35.61
C LYS A 113 -16.62 6.02 -36.21
N GLU A 114 -17.60 5.37 -35.65
CA GLU A 114 -19.00 5.39 -36.13
C GLU A 114 -19.86 6.45 -35.42
N MET A 115 -19.28 7.23 -34.51
CA MET A 115 -19.97 8.28 -33.74
C MET A 115 -19.12 9.53 -33.57
N THR A 116 -19.74 10.63 -33.14
CA THR A 116 -19.00 11.85 -32.78
C THR A 116 -18.17 11.62 -31.53
N VAL A 117 -17.13 12.43 -31.33
CA VAL A 117 -16.28 12.39 -30.14
C VAL A 117 -17.12 12.61 -28.89
N ALA A 118 -18.03 13.57 -28.91
CA ALA A 118 -18.91 13.86 -27.78
C ALA A 118 -19.83 12.68 -27.43
N GLU A 119 -20.41 12.00 -28.39
CA GLU A 119 -21.24 10.80 -28.19
C GLU A 119 -20.42 9.65 -27.60
N TYR A 120 -19.21 9.44 -28.08
CA TYR A 120 -18.31 8.43 -27.55
C TYR A 120 -17.88 8.74 -26.11
N ARG A 121 -17.55 9.98 -25.83
CA ARG A 121 -17.20 10.43 -24.48
C ARG A 121 -18.36 10.25 -23.49
N GLU A 122 -19.60 10.48 -23.92
CA GLU A 122 -20.78 10.23 -23.08
C GLU A 122 -20.91 8.74 -22.70
N LYS A 123 -20.65 7.83 -23.63
CA LYS A 123 -20.61 6.39 -23.33
C LYS A 123 -19.49 6.02 -22.35
N CYS A 124 -18.32 6.64 -22.47
CA CYS A 124 -17.23 6.48 -21.51
C CYS A 124 -17.64 6.95 -20.11
N LYS A 125 -18.28 8.12 -20.02
CA LYS A 125 -18.79 8.69 -18.78
C LYS A 125 -19.80 7.79 -18.10
N GLU A 126 -20.80 7.32 -18.83
CA GLU A 126 -21.82 6.38 -18.31
C GLU A 126 -21.19 5.12 -17.73
N TYR A 127 -20.24 4.53 -18.45
CA TYR A 127 -19.51 3.36 -17.98
C TYR A 127 -18.72 3.67 -16.71
N ALA A 128 -17.94 4.75 -16.70
CA ALA A 128 -17.12 5.15 -15.56
C ALA A 128 -17.96 5.36 -14.30
N LEU A 129 -19.08 6.08 -14.41
CA LEU A 129 -19.97 6.31 -13.28
C LEU A 129 -20.62 5.03 -12.77
N SER A 130 -20.95 4.09 -13.64
CA SER A 130 -21.45 2.75 -13.24
C SER A 130 -20.40 1.98 -12.40
N GLN A 131 -19.13 2.13 -12.74
CA GLN A 131 -18.03 1.48 -12.02
C GLN A 131 -17.73 2.19 -10.68
N VAL A 132 -17.89 3.50 -10.63
CA VAL A 132 -17.81 4.26 -9.35
C VAL A 132 -18.87 3.75 -8.38
N ASP A 133 -20.13 3.62 -8.81
CA ASP A 133 -21.21 3.14 -7.96
C ASP A 133 -20.94 1.72 -7.43
N LYS A 134 -20.47 0.84 -8.30
CA LYS A 134 -20.12 -0.54 -7.93
C LYS A 134 -18.99 -0.56 -6.91
N GLN A 135 -17.87 0.12 -7.17
CA GLN A 135 -16.71 0.15 -6.27
C GLN A 135 -17.03 0.86 -4.95
N ARG A 136 -17.86 1.90 -4.97
CA ARG A 136 -18.35 2.57 -3.76
C ARG A 136 -19.01 1.56 -2.82
N ASN A 137 -19.92 0.76 -3.34
CA ASN A 137 -20.62 -0.27 -2.55
C ASN A 137 -19.63 -1.32 -2.00
N ASP A 138 -18.66 -1.75 -2.80
CA ASP A 138 -17.65 -2.71 -2.39
C ASP A 138 -16.75 -2.14 -1.28
N PHE A 139 -16.31 -0.88 -1.38
CA PHE A 139 -15.52 -0.22 -0.35
C PHE A 139 -16.31 0.03 0.94
N LYS A 140 -17.55 0.45 0.83
CA LYS A 140 -18.44 0.59 2.00
C LYS A 140 -18.61 -0.75 2.72
N ARG A 141 -18.72 -1.83 1.97
CA ARG A 141 -18.87 -3.17 2.54
C ARG A 141 -17.63 -3.64 3.32
N LEU A 142 -16.44 -3.11 3.03
CA LEU A 142 -15.23 -3.32 3.84
C LEU A 142 -15.32 -2.65 5.23
N GLY A 143 -16.32 -1.84 5.49
CA GLY A 143 -16.48 -1.06 6.71
C GLY A 143 -15.69 0.25 6.70
N VAL A 144 -15.26 0.73 5.56
CA VAL A 144 -14.53 1.99 5.41
C VAL A 144 -15.48 3.17 5.59
N SER A 145 -15.17 4.03 6.56
CA SER A 145 -15.93 5.23 6.87
C SER A 145 -15.44 6.43 6.06
N GLY A 146 -16.34 7.25 5.55
CA GLY A 146 -15.98 8.43 4.78
C GLY A 146 -17.20 9.14 4.21
N ASP A 147 -16.98 10.22 3.51
CA ASP A 147 -18.02 10.94 2.77
C ASP A 147 -18.29 10.27 1.42
N TRP A 148 -18.97 9.14 1.44
CA TRP A 148 -19.28 8.35 0.26
C TRP A 148 -20.33 8.98 -0.65
N GLU A 149 -21.14 9.91 -0.12
CA GLU A 149 -22.17 10.60 -0.90
C GLU A 149 -21.61 11.74 -1.73
N HIS A 150 -20.45 12.31 -1.31
CA HIS A 150 -19.81 13.43 -1.97
C HIS A 150 -18.34 13.13 -2.29
N PRO A 151 -18.03 12.02 -2.99
CA PRO A 151 -16.67 11.72 -3.38
C PRO A 151 -16.15 12.74 -4.37
N TYR A 152 -14.85 12.81 -4.58
CA TYR A 152 -14.32 13.53 -5.73
C TYR A 152 -14.15 12.57 -6.92
N ILE A 153 -14.50 13.04 -8.09
CA ILE A 153 -14.45 12.26 -9.32
C ILE A 153 -13.80 13.14 -10.39
N THR A 154 -12.74 12.65 -11.03
CA THR A 154 -11.96 13.48 -11.96
C THR A 154 -12.74 13.96 -13.19
N LEU A 155 -13.86 13.30 -13.54
CA LEU A 155 -14.76 13.74 -14.60
C LEU A 155 -15.80 14.81 -14.16
N ASP A 156 -15.85 15.14 -12.87
CA ASP A 156 -16.77 16.18 -12.42
C ASP A 156 -16.38 17.54 -13.06
N PRO A 157 -17.37 18.33 -13.53
CA PRO A 157 -17.09 19.60 -14.24
C PRO A 157 -16.21 20.56 -13.47
N GLU A 158 -16.40 20.70 -12.19
CA GLU A 158 -15.60 21.58 -11.34
C GLU A 158 -14.16 21.08 -11.16
N TYR A 159 -13.97 19.76 -11.08
CA TYR A 159 -12.65 19.15 -11.03
C TYR A 159 -11.89 19.38 -12.34
N GLU A 160 -12.55 19.16 -13.47
CA GLU A 160 -11.97 19.43 -14.79
C GLU A 160 -11.58 20.91 -14.93
N ALA A 161 -12.41 21.83 -14.43
CA ALA A 161 -12.09 23.25 -14.41
C ALA A 161 -10.84 23.57 -13.57
N ALA A 162 -10.73 22.95 -12.39
CA ALA A 162 -9.55 23.12 -11.53
C ALA A 162 -8.27 22.60 -12.23
N GLU A 163 -8.35 21.47 -12.91
CA GLU A 163 -7.25 20.90 -13.70
C GLU A 163 -6.81 21.84 -14.83
N ILE A 164 -7.74 22.42 -15.56
CA ILE A 164 -7.46 23.44 -16.58
C ILE A 164 -6.70 24.62 -15.97
N ARG A 165 -7.07 25.07 -14.77
CA ARG A 165 -6.36 26.15 -14.07
C ARG A 165 -4.96 25.76 -13.63
N VAL A 166 -4.72 24.50 -13.22
CA VAL A 166 -3.37 24.00 -12.94
C VAL A 166 -2.51 24.05 -14.18
N PHE A 167 -3.02 23.56 -15.30
CA PHE A 167 -2.33 23.65 -16.60
C PHE A 167 -2.00 25.10 -16.97
N GLY A 168 -2.97 26.00 -16.82
CA GLY A 168 -2.79 27.43 -17.13
C GLY A 168 -1.71 28.10 -16.30
N LYS A 169 -1.66 27.81 -14.99
CA LYS A 169 -0.61 28.34 -14.11
C LYS A 169 0.78 27.82 -14.47
N MET A 170 0.89 26.55 -14.87
CA MET A 170 2.14 25.99 -15.37
C MET A 170 2.56 26.66 -16.69
N ALA A 171 1.63 26.90 -17.59
CA ALA A 171 1.87 27.58 -18.86
C ALA A 171 2.34 29.03 -18.65
N GLU A 172 1.71 29.76 -17.74
CA GLU A 172 2.08 31.14 -17.36
C GLU A 172 3.53 31.23 -16.86
N LYS A 173 4.00 30.22 -16.13
CA LYS A 173 5.39 30.10 -15.66
C LYS A 173 6.38 29.63 -16.74
N GLY A 174 5.91 29.37 -17.95
CA GLY A 174 6.74 28.93 -19.06
C GLY A 174 7.17 27.46 -18.98
N TYR A 175 6.44 26.62 -18.23
CA TYR A 175 6.76 25.19 -18.11
C TYR A 175 6.14 24.34 -19.21
N ILE A 176 5.17 24.86 -19.95
CA ILE A 176 4.48 24.13 -21.01
C ILE A 176 5.03 24.56 -22.35
N TYR A 177 5.43 23.58 -23.17
CA TYR A 177 5.95 23.83 -24.51
C TYR A 177 5.60 22.72 -25.49
N LYS A 178 5.56 23.04 -26.77
CA LYS A 178 5.42 22.08 -27.87
C LYS A 178 6.80 21.70 -28.41
N GLY A 179 7.05 20.43 -28.63
CA GLY A 179 8.31 19.94 -29.15
C GLY A 179 8.17 18.74 -30.08
N LEU A 180 9.09 18.63 -31.01
CA LEU A 180 9.26 17.45 -31.87
C LEU A 180 10.47 16.68 -31.36
N LYS A 181 10.27 15.61 -30.66
CA LYS A 181 11.33 14.73 -30.14
C LYS A 181 10.86 13.32 -29.93
N PRO A 182 11.80 12.33 -29.88
CA PRO A 182 11.43 10.95 -29.61
C PRO A 182 10.79 10.78 -28.20
N ILE A 183 9.71 10.07 -28.19
CA ILE A 183 9.00 9.70 -26.98
C ILE A 183 8.57 8.23 -27.06
N TYR A 184 8.18 7.65 -25.92
CA TYR A 184 7.52 6.35 -25.94
C TYR A 184 6.21 6.45 -26.72
N TRP A 185 6.08 5.59 -27.71
CA TRP A 185 4.90 5.51 -28.57
C TRP A 185 4.35 4.10 -28.55
N SER A 186 3.04 3.96 -28.33
CA SER A 186 2.34 2.68 -28.40
C SER A 186 1.63 2.55 -29.75
N PRO A 187 2.14 1.73 -30.66
CA PRO A 187 1.44 1.48 -31.94
C PRO A 187 0.07 0.84 -31.76
N SER A 188 -0.09 -0.01 -30.73
CA SER A 188 -1.38 -0.68 -30.45
C SER A 188 -2.44 0.28 -29.93
N SER A 189 -2.06 1.35 -29.23
CA SER A 189 -2.95 2.38 -28.70
C SER A 189 -2.96 3.65 -29.57
N GLU A 190 -2.08 3.73 -30.54
CA GLU A 190 -1.87 4.90 -31.44
C GLU A 190 -1.73 6.21 -30.64
N SER A 191 -0.94 6.17 -29.56
CA SER A 191 -0.74 7.31 -28.65
C SER A 191 0.64 7.32 -28.01
N SER A 192 1.06 8.52 -27.59
CA SER A 192 2.22 8.72 -26.71
C SER A 192 1.97 8.11 -25.33
N LEU A 193 3.05 7.71 -24.67
CA LEU A 193 3.05 7.23 -23.29
C LEU A 193 4.09 7.99 -22.47
N ALA A 194 3.79 8.22 -21.19
CA ALA A 194 4.79 8.66 -20.22
C ALA A 194 5.49 7.45 -19.58
N GLU A 195 6.60 7.68 -18.90
CA GLU A 195 7.37 6.63 -18.24
C GLU A 195 6.55 5.80 -17.24
N ALA A 196 5.61 6.44 -16.52
CA ALA A 196 4.70 5.77 -15.59
C ALA A 196 3.75 4.76 -16.27
N GLU A 197 3.60 4.82 -17.58
CA GLU A 197 2.72 3.96 -18.38
C GLU A 197 3.48 2.80 -19.06
N ILE A 198 4.74 2.60 -18.70
CA ILE A 198 5.62 1.57 -19.27
C ILE A 198 5.81 0.41 -18.28
N GLU A 199 5.66 -0.80 -18.77
CA GLU A 199 6.03 -2.04 -18.09
C GLU A 199 7.15 -2.74 -18.87
N TYR A 200 8.05 -3.40 -18.18
CA TYR A 200 9.14 -4.15 -18.81
C TYR A 200 8.85 -5.64 -18.82
N LYS A 201 9.12 -6.26 -19.97
CA LYS A 201 9.00 -7.71 -20.16
C LYS A 201 10.18 -8.23 -20.96
N ASP A 202 10.58 -9.45 -20.67
CA ASP A 202 11.62 -10.13 -21.46
C ASP A 202 11.08 -10.51 -22.82
N VAL A 203 11.82 -10.08 -23.85
CA VAL A 203 11.54 -10.42 -25.25
C VAL A 203 12.81 -10.92 -25.95
N LYS A 204 12.61 -11.77 -26.94
CA LYS A 204 13.67 -12.23 -27.82
C LYS A 204 13.81 -11.28 -29.01
N SER A 205 14.96 -10.64 -29.15
CA SER A 205 15.23 -9.66 -30.19
C SER A 205 16.43 -10.06 -31.06
N PRO A 206 16.49 -9.64 -32.33
CA PRO A 206 17.67 -9.80 -33.15
C PRO A 206 18.81 -8.94 -32.59
N SER A 207 20.03 -9.40 -32.77
CA SER A 207 21.28 -8.72 -32.46
C SER A 207 22.15 -8.77 -33.67
N ILE A 208 22.43 -7.61 -34.27
CA ILE A 208 23.20 -7.54 -35.54
C ILE A 208 24.40 -6.63 -35.43
N TYR A 209 25.48 -7.05 -36.10
CA TYR A 209 26.67 -6.26 -36.35
C TYR A 209 26.66 -5.86 -37.82
N VAL A 210 26.78 -4.54 -38.10
CA VAL A 210 26.63 -4.00 -39.43
C VAL A 210 27.83 -3.12 -39.80
N ALA A 211 28.35 -3.29 -41.00
CA ALA A 211 29.45 -2.51 -41.56
C ALA A 211 28.93 -1.32 -42.36
N PHE A 212 29.39 -0.11 -42.01
CA PHE A 212 29.15 1.14 -42.74
C PHE A 212 30.45 1.57 -43.40
N ASN A 213 30.53 1.48 -44.72
CA ASN A 213 31.72 1.80 -45.45
C ASN A 213 32.09 3.27 -45.37
N VAL A 214 33.36 3.60 -45.12
CA VAL A 214 33.84 4.98 -45.04
C VAL A 214 33.71 5.67 -46.37
N VAL A 215 33.14 6.87 -46.37
CA VAL A 215 33.08 7.77 -47.54
C VAL A 215 34.13 8.86 -47.43
N ASP A 216 34.17 9.62 -46.37
CA ASP A 216 35.21 10.60 -46.04
C ASP A 216 35.86 10.29 -44.70
N GLY A 217 37.06 9.75 -44.73
CA GLY A 217 37.87 9.39 -43.58
C GLY A 217 38.82 10.48 -43.11
N LYS A 218 38.68 11.71 -43.58
CA LYS A 218 39.54 12.88 -43.21
C LYS A 218 41.04 12.64 -43.35
N GLY A 219 41.46 11.81 -44.33
CA GLY A 219 42.83 11.45 -44.56
C GLY A 219 43.42 10.41 -43.57
N LEU A 220 42.65 9.99 -42.58
CA LEU A 220 43.02 8.96 -41.60
C LEU A 220 42.59 7.56 -42.06
N LEU A 221 41.36 7.44 -42.54
CA LEU A 221 40.77 6.21 -43.05
C LEU A 221 40.50 6.30 -44.54
N ASP A 222 40.63 5.17 -45.23
CA ASP A 222 40.27 5.06 -46.63
C ASP A 222 38.87 4.44 -46.81
N ASN A 223 38.38 4.44 -48.04
CA ASN A 223 37.05 3.95 -48.40
C ASN A 223 36.95 2.42 -48.48
N GLU A 224 38.02 1.69 -48.20
CA GLU A 224 38.01 0.25 -48.03
C GLU A 224 37.74 -0.17 -46.57
N THR A 225 37.73 0.81 -45.64
CA THR A 225 37.48 0.62 -44.24
C THR A 225 36.00 0.80 -43.95
N ALA A 226 35.43 0.06 -42.98
CA ALA A 226 34.05 0.20 -42.54
C ALA A 226 34.00 0.41 -41.04
N PHE A 227 33.07 1.26 -40.60
CA PHE A 227 32.67 1.36 -39.19
C PHE A 227 31.76 0.19 -38.86
N VAL A 228 31.98 -0.46 -37.73
CA VAL A 228 31.10 -1.55 -37.26
C VAL A 228 30.20 -1.03 -36.16
N ILE A 229 28.89 -1.09 -36.39
CA ILE A 229 27.90 -0.79 -35.41
C ILE A 229 27.18 -2.07 -34.92
N TRP A 230 26.59 -1.97 -33.80
CA TRP A 230 25.76 -3.03 -33.25
C TRP A 230 24.35 -2.45 -32.89
N THR A 231 23.32 -3.18 -33.26
CA THR A 231 21.94 -2.79 -32.91
C THR A 231 21.08 -4.02 -32.64
N THR A 232 20.10 -3.85 -31.78
CA THR A 232 19.04 -4.83 -31.46
C THR A 232 17.69 -4.45 -32.10
N THR A 233 17.66 -3.33 -32.82
CA THR A 233 16.49 -2.80 -33.53
C THR A 233 16.79 -2.55 -35.00
N PRO A 234 16.91 -3.60 -35.82
CA PRO A 234 17.22 -3.41 -37.27
C PRO A 234 16.23 -2.49 -37.96
N TRP A 235 14.98 -2.46 -37.53
CA TRP A 235 13.92 -1.62 -38.11
C TRP A 235 14.21 -0.11 -38.01
N THR A 236 15.15 0.34 -37.16
CA THR A 236 15.54 1.75 -37.08
C THR A 236 16.61 2.14 -38.10
N LEU A 237 17.24 1.21 -38.79
CA LEU A 237 18.26 1.49 -39.82
C LEU A 237 17.73 2.34 -41.00
N PRO A 238 16.49 2.19 -41.47
CA PRO A 238 15.95 3.13 -42.46
C PRO A 238 15.98 4.59 -42.03
N ALA A 239 15.97 4.87 -40.74
CA ALA A 239 16.04 6.21 -40.18
C ALA A 239 17.44 6.65 -39.77
N ASN A 240 18.48 5.82 -40.02
CA ASN A 240 19.87 6.15 -39.70
C ASN A 240 20.32 7.41 -40.39
N LEU A 241 20.92 8.34 -39.62
CA LEU A 241 21.55 9.56 -40.11
C LEU A 241 22.95 9.75 -39.56
N GLY A 242 23.39 8.96 -38.60
CA GLY A 242 24.72 9.11 -38.03
C GLY A 242 25.22 7.87 -37.27
N ILE A 243 26.49 7.99 -36.89
CA ILE A 243 27.18 7.02 -36.01
C ILE A 243 27.80 7.82 -34.88
N SER A 244 27.47 7.49 -33.63
CA SER A 244 28.03 8.16 -32.46
C SER A 244 29.24 7.39 -31.91
N VAL A 245 30.29 8.13 -31.57
CA VAL A 245 31.51 7.61 -30.95
C VAL A 245 31.86 8.44 -29.71
N ASN A 246 32.53 7.85 -28.74
CA ASN A 246 32.93 8.59 -27.55
C ASN A 246 34.31 9.23 -27.79
N PRO A 247 34.48 10.56 -27.62
CA PRO A 247 35.74 11.25 -27.87
C PRO A 247 36.90 10.74 -27.01
N ASP A 248 36.64 10.27 -25.82
CA ASP A 248 37.64 9.82 -24.83
C ASP A 248 38.09 8.36 -25.02
N PHE A 249 37.41 7.59 -25.88
CA PHE A 249 37.75 6.19 -26.10
C PHE A 249 38.86 6.07 -27.17
N THR A 250 39.61 5.00 -27.07
CA THR A 250 40.57 4.58 -28.09
C THR A 250 39.89 3.65 -29.06
N TYR A 251 39.97 3.96 -30.36
CA TYR A 251 39.45 3.12 -31.43
C TYR A 251 40.61 2.50 -32.22
N VAL A 252 40.37 1.35 -32.80
CA VAL A 252 41.35 0.65 -33.61
C VAL A 252 40.81 0.36 -35.00
N GLU A 253 41.65 0.56 -36.00
CA GLU A 253 41.44 0.03 -37.35
C GLU A 253 42.07 -1.35 -37.39
N VAL A 254 41.27 -2.35 -37.73
CA VAL A 254 41.71 -3.75 -37.77
C VAL A 254 41.46 -4.37 -39.13
N LYS A 255 42.27 -5.35 -39.50
CA LYS A 255 42.02 -6.20 -40.66
C LYS A 255 41.55 -7.57 -40.18
N ALA A 256 40.38 -7.98 -40.68
CA ALA A 256 39.76 -9.25 -40.38
C ALA A 256 39.01 -9.74 -41.63
N ASP A 257 39.07 -11.01 -41.96
CA ASP A 257 38.41 -11.64 -43.11
C ASP A 257 38.62 -10.89 -44.44
N GLY A 258 39.81 -10.32 -44.60
CA GLY A 258 40.19 -9.59 -45.81
C GLY A 258 39.60 -8.18 -45.93
N ARG A 259 38.91 -7.68 -44.91
CA ARG A 259 38.33 -6.31 -44.85
C ARG A 259 38.91 -5.52 -43.68
N LYS A 260 38.80 -4.21 -43.75
CA LYS A 260 39.24 -3.31 -42.69
C LYS A 260 38.03 -2.77 -41.93
N PHE A 261 38.12 -2.76 -40.59
CA PHE A 261 37.06 -2.30 -39.74
C PHE A 261 37.55 -1.37 -38.63
N VAL A 262 36.71 -0.49 -38.16
CA VAL A 262 36.95 0.34 -36.99
C VAL A 262 35.99 -0.06 -35.87
N ILE A 263 36.57 -0.33 -34.70
CA ILE A 263 35.83 -0.64 -33.45
C ILE A 263 36.58 -0.04 -32.27
N ALA A 264 35.92 0.06 -31.10
CA ALA A 264 36.60 0.47 -29.88
C ALA A 264 37.64 -0.60 -29.46
N LYS A 265 38.81 -0.15 -29.06
CA LYS A 265 39.90 -1.03 -28.63
C LYS A 265 39.52 -2.00 -27.55
N ASP A 266 38.86 -1.50 -26.51
CA ASP A 266 38.46 -2.29 -25.34
C ASP A 266 37.39 -3.35 -25.64
N LEU A 267 36.66 -3.20 -26.75
CA LEU A 267 35.65 -4.14 -27.23
C LEU A 267 36.13 -5.08 -28.33
N LEU A 268 37.41 -4.98 -28.77
CA LEU A 268 37.94 -5.78 -29.87
C LEU A 268 37.79 -7.29 -29.60
N ALA A 269 38.16 -7.76 -28.42
CA ALA A 269 38.09 -9.20 -28.08
C ALA A 269 36.64 -9.69 -28.12
N THR A 270 35.71 -8.92 -27.56
CA THR A 270 34.28 -9.26 -27.52
C THR A 270 33.67 -9.28 -28.91
N VAL A 271 33.98 -8.29 -29.73
CA VAL A 271 33.51 -8.20 -31.14
C VAL A 271 34.09 -9.32 -32.00
N LYS A 272 35.39 -9.63 -31.86
CA LYS A 272 36.03 -10.77 -32.52
C LYS A 272 35.33 -12.08 -32.27
N GLU A 273 35.03 -12.35 -31.01
CA GLU A 273 34.31 -13.56 -30.59
C GLU A 273 32.88 -13.58 -31.14
N ALA A 274 32.14 -12.47 -30.98
CA ALA A 274 30.76 -12.37 -31.41
C ALA A 274 30.57 -12.54 -32.93
N ILE A 275 31.44 -11.94 -33.74
CA ILE A 275 31.36 -12.03 -35.19
C ILE A 275 31.98 -13.37 -35.68
N GLY A 276 32.94 -13.92 -34.93
CA GLY A 276 33.62 -15.15 -35.29
C GLY A 276 34.86 -14.94 -36.17
N TRP A 277 35.56 -13.82 -35.99
CA TRP A 277 36.84 -13.60 -36.68
C TRP A 277 37.93 -14.51 -36.12
N GLU A 278 38.61 -15.27 -36.98
CA GLU A 278 39.68 -16.13 -36.57
C GLU A 278 40.96 -15.37 -36.27
N GLU A 279 41.38 -14.50 -37.23
CA GLU A 279 42.57 -13.67 -37.14
C GLU A 279 42.23 -12.20 -37.27
N VAL A 280 42.80 -11.38 -36.41
CA VAL A 280 42.63 -9.92 -36.41
C VAL A 280 43.99 -9.25 -36.30
N GLU A 281 44.30 -8.38 -37.25
CA GLU A 281 45.51 -7.55 -37.24
C GLU A 281 45.12 -6.10 -36.92
N VAL A 282 45.69 -5.51 -35.88
CA VAL A 282 45.51 -4.10 -35.56
C VAL A 282 46.42 -3.25 -36.43
N LEU A 283 45.85 -2.44 -37.30
CA LEU A 283 46.58 -1.60 -38.25
C LEU A 283 47.00 -0.26 -37.64
N ARG A 284 46.15 0.34 -36.87
CA ARG A 284 46.42 1.62 -36.18
C ARG A 284 45.44 1.86 -35.02
N GLU A 285 45.82 2.75 -34.09
CA GLU A 285 45.01 3.21 -32.97
C GLU A 285 44.87 4.72 -33.01
N PHE A 286 43.74 5.23 -32.60
CA PHE A 286 43.44 6.68 -32.54
C PHE A 286 42.32 6.95 -31.51
N SER A 287 42.28 8.21 -31.07
CA SER A 287 41.17 8.64 -30.18
C SER A 287 39.88 8.82 -30.96
N GLY A 288 38.72 8.65 -30.28
CA GLY A 288 37.42 8.88 -30.88
C GLY A 288 37.22 10.30 -31.39
N GLU A 289 37.89 11.28 -30.79
CA GLU A 289 37.88 12.67 -31.22
C GLU A 289 38.32 12.85 -32.68
N LYS A 290 39.24 12.03 -33.15
CA LYS A 290 39.75 12.06 -34.54
C LYS A 290 38.74 11.54 -35.58
N LEU A 291 37.69 10.87 -35.15
CA LEU A 291 36.62 10.38 -36.01
C LEU A 291 35.53 11.42 -36.28
N ASP A 292 35.57 12.56 -35.55
CA ASP A 292 34.54 13.59 -35.64
C ASP A 292 34.32 14.07 -37.08
N ARG A 293 33.05 14.13 -37.47
CA ARG A 293 32.58 14.54 -38.78
C ARG A 293 33.10 13.75 -40.00
N MET A 294 33.64 12.55 -39.77
CA MET A 294 33.81 11.59 -40.87
C MET A 294 32.42 11.18 -41.38
N THR A 295 32.36 10.66 -42.59
CA THR A 295 31.09 10.16 -43.15
C THR A 295 31.23 8.72 -43.58
N ALA A 296 30.15 7.98 -43.51
CA ALA A 296 30.04 6.61 -43.98
C ALA A 296 28.82 6.47 -44.91
N GLN A 297 28.83 5.49 -45.76
CA GLN A 297 27.74 5.13 -46.65
C GLN A 297 26.65 4.39 -45.84
N HIS A 298 25.42 4.85 -45.95
CA HIS A 298 24.27 4.07 -45.46
C HIS A 298 24.26 2.72 -46.15
N PRO A 299 24.05 1.59 -45.41
CA PRO A 299 24.26 0.26 -45.99
C PRO A 299 23.30 -0.13 -47.11
N PHE A 300 22.16 0.55 -47.25
CA PHE A 300 21.19 0.24 -48.32
C PHE A 300 20.45 1.48 -48.92
N TYR A 301 20.67 2.70 -48.41
CA TYR A 301 20.13 3.92 -49.00
C TYR A 301 21.24 4.82 -49.58
N ASP A 302 20.88 5.61 -50.57
CA ASP A 302 21.77 6.58 -51.17
C ASP A 302 21.85 7.85 -50.31
N ARG A 303 22.47 7.73 -49.15
CA ARG A 303 22.79 8.84 -48.26
C ARG A 303 23.96 8.49 -47.36
N THR A 304 24.59 9.52 -46.80
CA THR A 304 25.73 9.35 -45.88
C THR A 304 25.26 9.38 -44.42
N SER A 305 25.99 8.66 -43.57
CA SER A 305 25.87 8.64 -42.12
C SER A 305 27.01 9.43 -41.51
N LEU A 306 26.73 10.45 -40.72
CA LEU A 306 27.69 11.35 -40.10
C LEU A 306 28.23 10.80 -38.80
N VAL A 307 29.57 10.75 -38.65
CA VAL A 307 30.17 10.39 -37.35
C VAL A 307 30.15 11.60 -36.43
N MET A 308 29.62 11.36 -35.22
CA MET A 308 29.39 12.39 -34.20
C MET A 308 30.02 11.99 -32.87
N LEU A 309 30.47 12.97 -32.09
CA LEU A 309 30.97 12.76 -30.74
C LEU A 309 29.82 12.77 -29.72
N GLY A 310 29.68 11.68 -28.96
CA GLY A 310 28.63 11.53 -27.97
C GLY A 310 29.13 10.83 -26.70
N ASP A 311 28.95 11.51 -25.56
CA ASP A 311 29.37 11.02 -24.24
C ASP A 311 28.50 9.83 -23.74
N HIS A 312 27.35 9.60 -24.37
CA HIS A 312 26.42 8.50 -24.06
C HIS A 312 26.94 7.14 -24.55
N VAL A 313 27.93 7.10 -25.40
CA VAL A 313 28.53 5.87 -25.90
C VAL A 313 29.34 5.21 -24.77
N THR A 314 29.07 3.94 -24.52
CA THR A 314 29.70 3.15 -23.44
C THR A 314 30.47 1.95 -23.97
N LEU A 315 31.22 1.28 -23.12
CA LEU A 315 31.97 0.04 -23.42
C LEU A 315 31.29 -1.22 -22.82
N ASP A 316 30.05 -1.10 -22.35
CA ASP A 316 29.35 -2.20 -21.69
C ASP A 316 28.88 -3.27 -22.69
N ALA A 317 28.62 -2.87 -23.92
CA ALA A 317 28.18 -3.77 -25.00
C ALA A 317 28.44 -3.16 -26.38
N GLY A 318 28.30 -3.97 -27.41
CA GLY A 318 28.41 -3.54 -28.79
C GLY A 318 29.84 -3.35 -29.29
N THR A 319 30.08 -2.26 -30.03
CA THR A 319 31.33 -2.02 -30.73
C THR A 319 32.03 -0.71 -30.35
N GLY A 320 31.38 0.09 -29.49
CA GLY A 320 31.82 1.46 -29.20
C GLY A 320 31.45 2.49 -30.29
N LEU A 321 30.73 2.06 -31.30
CA LEU A 321 30.14 2.90 -32.34
C LEU A 321 28.63 2.64 -32.36
N VAL A 322 27.84 3.66 -32.14
CA VAL A 322 26.38 3.55 -31.97
C VAL A 322 25.68 4.09 -33.22
N HIS A 323 24.93 3.22 -33.89
CA HIS A 323 23.98 3.61 -34.92
C HIS A 323 23.02 4.64 -34.34
N THR A 324 22.86 5.77 -35.02
CA THR A 324 22.12 6.92 -34.53
C THR A 324 20.98 7.27 -35.49
N ALA A 325 19.74 7.15 -34.96
CA ALA A 325 18.49 7.54 -35.61
C ALA A 325 17.77 8.58 -34.74
N PRO A 326 17.88 9.88 -35.07
CA PRO A 326 17.39 10.98 -34.22
C PRO A 326 15.89 10.90 -33.90
N GLY A 327 15.09 10.24 -34.72
CA GLY A 327 13.66 10.05 -34.53
C GLY A 327 13.28 8.85 -33.65
N HIS A 328 14.25 8.01 -33.24
CA HIS A 328 14.00 6.74 -32.56
C HIS A 328 14.84 6.51 -31.29
N GLY A 329 15.47 7.54 -30.77
CA GLY A 329 16.20 7.45 -29.50
C GLY A 329 16.45 8.84 -28.90
N GLU A 330 16.36 8.95 -27.58
CA GLU A 330 16.55 10.22 -26.85
C GLU A 330 18.01 10.70 -26.97
N ASP A 331 18.98 9.83 -26.70
CA ASP A 331 20.40 10.16 -26.83
C ASP A 331 20.78 10.48 -28.30
N ASP A 332 20.20 9.75 -29.24
CA ASP A 332 20.37 9.97 -30.68
C ASP A 332 19.86 11.36 -31.07
N TYR A 333 18.71 11.75 -30.54
CA TYR A 333 18.15 13.09 -30.74
C TYR A 333 19.08 14.18 -30.18
N ILE A 334 19.53 14.02 -28.92
CA ILE A 334 20.35 15.01 -28.22
C ILE A 334 21.67 15.24 -28.96
N VAL A 335 22.38 14.16 -29.32
CA VAL A 335 23.66 14.29 -30.06
C VAL A 335 23.45 14.88 -31.45
N SER A 336 22.40 14.48 -32.14
CA SER A 336 22.08 14.95 -33.48
C SER A 336 21.76 16.43 -33.53
N ARG A 337 21.17 17.00 -32.47
CA ARG A 337 20.91 18.44 -32.36
C ARG A 337 22.20 19.27 -32.36
N LYS A 338 23.27 18.76 -31.78
CA LYS A 338 24.59 19.43 -31.78
C LYS A 338 25.22 19.51 -33.17
N TYR A 339 24.80 18.64 -34.08
CA TYR A 339 25.27 18.53 -35.44
C TYR A 339 24.26 18.99 -36.51
N ASP A 340 23.14 19.58 -36.07
CA ASP A 340 22.06 20.08 -36.91
C ASP A 340 21.44 19.04 -37.87
N LEU A 341 21.40 17.76 -37.44
CA LEU A 341 20.75 16.72 -38.22
C LEU A 341 19.22 16.82 -38.12
N PRO A 342 18.50 16.49 -39.22
CA PRO A 342 17.06 16.46 -39.20
C PRO A 342 16.54 15.32 -38.30
N VAL A 343 15.31 15.45 -37.85
CA VAL A 343 14.61 14.41 -37.10
C VAL A 343 13.60 13.73 -38.05
N ILE A 344 13.89 12.49 -38.42
CA ILE A 344 13.02 11.71 -39.30
C ILE A 344 12.49 10.49 -38.55
N SER A 345 11.24 10.16 -38.79
CA SER A 345 10.58 9.00 -38.18
C SER A 345 9.70 8.33 -39.24
N PRO A 346 10.24 7.39 -40.03
CA PRO A 346 9.57 6.83 -41.20
C PRO A 346 8.50 5.77 -40.82
N VAL A 347 7.97 5.78 -39.61
CA VAL A 347 6.85 4.95 -39.18
C VAL A 347 5.68 5.83 -38.75
N ASP A 348 4.46 5.43 -39.12
CA ASP A 348 3.24 6.13 -38.76
C ASP A 348 2.77 5.82 -37.34
N SER A 349 1.62 6.34 -36.94
CA SER A 349 1.03 6.12 -35.61
C SER A 349 0.77 4.66 -35.27
N ARG A 350 0.59 3.81 -36.28
CA ARG A 350 0.33 2.37 -36.14
C ARG A 350 1.62 1.52 -36.13
N GLY A 351 2.78 2.16 -36.23
CA GLY A 351 4.08 1.49 -36.36
C GLY A 351 4.32 0.91 -37.73
N VAL A 352 3.66 1.42 -38.76
CA VAL A 352 3.81 0.98 -40.15
C VAL A 352 4.72 1.95 -40.90
N PHE A 353 5.67 1.41 -41.65
CA PHE A 353 6.58 2.23 -42.46
C PHE A 353 5.84 3.04 -43.52
N THR A 354 6.25 4.29 -43.66
CA THR A 354 5.77 5.24 -44.67
C THR A 354 6.65 5.21 -45.89
N ASP A 355 6.35 6.10 -46.89
CA ASP A 355 7.16 6.34 -48.09
C ASP A 355 8.54 6.96 -47.81
N GLU A 356 8.78 7.42 -46.57
CA GLU A 356 10.11 7.86 -46.11
C GLU A 356 11.10 6.69 -45.88
N ALA A 357 10.61 5.45 -45.94
CA ALA A 357 11.46 4.24 -45.88
C ALA A 357 11.25 3.40 -47.18
N PRO A 358 11.82 3.81 -48.32
CA PRO A 358 11.62 3.10 -49.58
C PRO A 358 11.98 1.61 -49.48
N GLY A 359 11.09 0.75 -49.96
CA GLY A 359 11.24 -0.70 -49.93
C GLY A 359 10.55 -1.38 -48.73
N PHE A 360 10.09 -0.60 -47.78
CA PHE A 360 9.41 -1.12 -46.58
C PHE A 360 8.00 -0.54 -46.38
N GLU A 361 7.52 0.26 -47.29
CA GLU A 361 6.23 0.94 -47.23
C GLU A 361 5.09 -0.06 -46.91
N GLY A 362 4.26 0.29 -45.97
CA GLY A 362 3.12 -0.56 -45.55
C GLY A 362 3.47 -1.76 -44.66
N ILE A 363 4.73 -1.95 -44.30
CA ILE A 363 5.20 -3.03 -43.44
C ILE A 363 5.21 -2.56 -41.98
N PHE A 364 4.68 -3.38 -41.10
CA PHE A 364 4.77 -3.15 -39.66
C PHE A 364 6.23 -3.28 -39.19
N TYR A 365 6.71 -2.37 -38.33
CA TYR A 365 8.11 -2.21 -38.00
C TYR A 365 8.82 -3.51 -37.60
N ASP A 366 8.19 -4.32 -36.75
CA ASP A 366 8.79 -5.55 -36.27
C ASP A 366 8.93 -6.62 -37.37
N LYS A 367 7.99 -6.65 -38.30
CA LYS A 367 8.02 -7.55 -39.46
C LYS A 367 9.07 -7.17 -40.49
N ALA A 368 9.57 -5.94 -40.43
CA ALA A 368 10.63 -5.48 -41.30
C ALA A 368 12.03 -6.00 -40.85
N ASN A 369 12.20 -6.40 -39.59
CA ASN A 369 13.50 -6.85 -39.09
C ASN A 369 14.14 -7.98 -39.94
N PRO A 370 13.46 -9.08 -40.29
CA PRO A 370 14.02 -10.08 -41.19
C PRO A 370 14.33 -9.56 -42.59
N MET A 371 13.45 -8.69 -43.14
CA MET A 371 13.63 -8.11 -44.44
C MET A 371 14.89 -7.22 -44.50
N ILE A 372 15.14 -6.44 -43.45
CA ILE A 372 16.32 -5.57 -43.33
C ILE A 372 17.56 -6.41 -43.15
N THR A 373 17.56 -7.46 -42.34
CA THR A 373 18.72 -8.34 -42.18
C THR A 373 19.07 -9.06 -43.46
N GLU A 374 18.10 -9.56 -44.23
CA GLU A 374 18.31 -10.14 -45.57
C GLU A 374 18.91 -9.13 -46.56
N LEU A 375 18.41 -7.88 -46.58
CA LEU A 375 18.94 -6.82 -47.43
C LEU A 375 20.39 -6.47 -47.06
N LEU A 376 20.70 -6.40 -45.75
CA LEU A 376 22.06 -6.16 -45.26
C LEU A 376 23.01 -7.28 -45.68
N GLU A 377 22.56 -8.53 -45.62
CA GLU A 377 23.35 -9.69 -46.09
C GLU A 377 23.61 -9.63 -47.57
N GLU A 378 22.59 -9.36 -48.38
CA GLU A 378 22.71 -9.17 -49.82
C GLU A 378 23.68 -8.05 -50.19
N LYS A 379 23.72 -6.95 -49.44
CA LYS A 379 24.64 -5.82 -49.63
C LYS A 379 26.04 -6.06 -49.06
N GLY A 380 26.28 -7.19 -48.41
CA GLY A 380 27.56 -7.50 -47.77
C GLY A 380 27.85 -6.65 -46.51
N ALA A 381 26.85 -6.02 -45.93
CA ALA A 381 26.97 -5.18 -44.75
C ALA A 381 26.71 -5.93 -43.44
N LEU A 382 25.99 -7.05 -43.47
CA LEU A 382 25.72 -7.85 -42.28
C LEU A 382 26.94 -8.70 -41.92
N LEU A 383 27.54 -8.45 -40.75
CA LEU A 383 28.67 -9.21 -40.24
C LEU A 383 28.26 -10.38 -39.37
N LYS A 384 27.20 -10.21 -38.58
CA LYS A 384 26.63 -11.25 -37.69
C LYS A 384 25.19 -10.97 -37.39
N LEU A 385 24.38 -12.02 -37.37
CA LEU A 385 23.03 -12.03 -36.85
C LEU A 385 22.93 -13.09 -35.74
N ASP A 386 22.48 -12.70 -34.59
CA ASP A 386 22.14 -13.55 -33.50
C ASP A 386 20.83 -13.10 -32.84
N PHE A 387 20.35 -13.85 -31.86
CA PHE A 387 19.16 -13.50 -31.08
C PHE A 387 19.46 -13.60 -29.62
N PHE A 388 18.90 -12.67 -28.82
CA PHE A 388 19.07 -12.68 -27.37
C PHE A 388 17.79 -12.23 -26.67
N THR A 389 17.68 -12.61 -25.40
CA THR A 389 16.55 -12.22 -24.56
C THR A 389 16.98 -11.04 -23.67
N HIS A 390 16.17 -10.01 -23.67
CA HIS A 390 16.40 -8.83 -22.86
C HIS A 390 15.09 -8.17 -22.42
N SER A 391 15.15 -7.32 -21.41
CA SER A 391 14.02 -6.54 -20.93
C SER A 391 13.67 -5.43 -21.92
N TYR A 392 12.39 -5.34 -22.30
CA TYR A 392 11.89 -4.39 -23.29
C TYR A 392 10.61 -3.68 -22.83
N PRO A 393 10.45 -2.37 -23.10
CA PRO A 393 9.30 -1.60 -22.68
C PRO A 393 8.01 -2.00 -23.43
N HIS A 394 6.93 -2.13 -22.68
CA HIS A 394 5.60 -2.45 -23.16
C HIS A 394 4.59 -1.44 -22.64
N ASP A 395 3.54 -1.22 -23.41
CA ASP A 395 2.37 -0.45 -22.97
C ASP A 395 1.69 -1.17 -21.78
N TRP A 396 1.53 -0.46 -20.68
CA TRP A 396 0.98 -0.99 -19.44
C TRP A 396 -0.45 -1.55 -19.55
N ARG A 397 -1.20 -1.10 -20.56
CA ARG A 397 -2.60 -1.50 -20.78
C ARG A 397 -2.77 -2.53 -21.89
N SER A 398 -2.27 -2.24 -23.07
CA SER A 398 -2.35 -3.18 -24.19
C SER A 398 -1.41 -4.38 -24.04
N LYS A 399 -0.39 -4.26 -23.18
CA LYS A 399 0.66 -5.27 -22.97
C LYS A 399 1.48 -5.56 -24.25
N LYS A 400 1.42 -4.66 -25.21
CA LYS A 400 2.17 -4.74 -26.47
C LYS A 400 3.45 -3.91 -26.40
N PRO A 401 4.48 -4.26 -27.21
CA PRO A 401 5.71 -3.50 -27.25
C PRO A 401 5.49 -2.04 -27.67
N VAL A 402 6.28 -1.14 -27.08
CA VAL A 402 6.34 0.27 -27.48
C VAL A 402 7.60 0.55 -28.24
N ILE A 403 7.63 1.67 -28.97
CA ILE A 403 8.79 2.17 -29.71
C ILE A 403 9.10 3.59 -29.27
N TYR A 404 10.32 4.05 -29.55
CA TYR A 404 10.61 5.48 -29.58
C TYR A 404 10.21 6.03 -30.93
N ARG A 405 9.41 7.08 -30.95
CA ARG A 405 8.95 7.75 -32.18
C ARG A 405 8.90 9.25 -31.98
N ALA A 406 9.60 10.00 -32.82
CA ALA A 406 9.49 11.44 -32.83
C ALA A 406 8.13 11.88 -33.38
N THR A 407 7.44 12.69 -32.62
CA THR A 407 6.14 13.25 -32.99
C THR A 407 5.95 14.59 -32.28
N PRO A 408 5.23 15.56 -32.88
CA PRO A 408 4.88 16.80 -32.17
C PRO A 408 4.00 16.51 -30.95
N GLN A 409 4.46 16.93 -29.79
CA GLN A 409 3.76 16.70 -28.52
C GLN A 409 3.85 17.94 -27.63
N TRP A 410 2.97 18.00 -26.63
CA TRP A 410 3.03 18.97 -25.55
C TRP A 410 3.74 18.39 -24.34
N PHE A 411 4.62 19.18 -23.74
CA PHE A 411 5.48 18.79 -22.62
C PHE A 411 5.33 19.75 -21.45
N ALA A 412 5.47 19.19 -20.24
CA ALA A 412 5.81 19.97 -19.05
C ALA A 412 7.32 19.87 -18.83
N SER A 413 7.98 21.02 -18.74
CA SER A 413 9.44 21.11 -18.59
C SER A 413 9.88 20.85 -17.16
N ILE A 414 10.08 19.58 -16.80
CA ILE A 414 10.58 19.19 -15.49
C ILE A 414 11.97 19.80 -15.22
N SER A 415 12.81 19.90 -16.23
CA SER A 415 14.17 20.43 -16.11
C SER A 415 14.23 21.86 -15.54
N LYS A 416 13.21 22.68 -15.75
CA LYS A 416 13.14 24.07 -15.25
C LYS A 416 12.92 24.19 -13.75
N PHE A 417 12.30 23.21 -13.12
CA PHE A 417 11.96 23.23 -11.69
C PHE A 417 12.26 21.92 -10.95
N ARG A 418 13.07 21.05 -11.56
CA ARG A 418 13.49 19.78 -10.97
C ARG A 418 14.08 19.94 -9.59
N GLN A 419 14.99 20.91 -9.41
CA GLN A 419 15.65 21.12 -8.12
C GLN A 419 14.65 21.54 -7.06
N ASP A 420 13.65 22.33 -7.40
CA ASP A 420 12.59 22.72 -6.47
C ASP A 420 11.78 21.50 -6.00
N ILE A 421 11.51 20.55 -6.91
CA ILE A 421 10.84 19.28 -6.55
C ILE A 421 11.74 18.46 -5.61
N LEU A 422 13.02 18.32 -5.95
CA LEU A 422 13.97 17.54 -5.13
C LEU A 422 14.13 18.14 -3.72
N ASP A 423 14.15 19.46 -3.61
CA ASP A 423 14.21 20.17 -2.32
C ASP A 423 12.95 19.91 -1.48
N GLU A 424 11.79 19.86 -2.10
CA GLU A 424 10.54 19.52 -1.41
C GLU A 424 10.47 18.05 -0.99
N VAL A 425 11.01 17.11 -1.77
CA VAL A 425 11.14 15.71 -1.39
C VAL A 425 11.92 15.57 -0.07
N GLU A 426 12.96 16.39 0.12
CA GLU A 426 13.76 16.39 1.34
C GLU A 426 12.99 16.86 2.59
N LYS A 427 11.95 17.66 2.42
CA LYS A 427 11.14 18.21 3.51
C LYS A 427 9.99 17.29 3.95
N VAL A 428 9.61 16.33 3.12
CA VAL A 428 8.54 15.37 3.42
C VAL A 428 8.99 14.39 4.50
N ASP A 429 8.08 14.06 5.42
CA ASP A 429 8.30 13.00 6.41
C ASP A 429 8.07 11.63 5.77
N TRP A 430 9.16 10.93 5.54
CA TRP A 430 9.16 9.59 4.94
C TRP A 430 9.10 8.53 6.05
N LEU A 431 7.91 8.05 6.32
CA LEU A 431 7.70 7.01 7.34
C LEU A 431 8.38 5.69 6.94
N ILE A 432 8.60 5.50 5.64
CA ILE A 432 9.42 4.42 5.10
C ILE A 432 10.66 5.05 4.44
N PRO A 433 11.86 4.97 5.05
CA PRO A 433 13.04 5.73 4.61
C PRO A 433 13.48 5.49 3.16
N TRP A 434 13.38 4.25 2.65
CA TRP A 434 13.76 3.95 1.27
C TRP A 434 12.86 4.63 0.22
N GLY A 435 11.64 5.00 0.59
CA GLY A 435 10.72 5.70 -0.30
C GLY A 435 11.24 7.06 -0.74
N LYS A 436 11.89 7.80 0.17
CA LYS A 436 12.56 9.06 -0.14
C LYS A 436 13.59 8.89 -1.26
N THR A 437 14.50 7.95 -1.09
CA THR A 437 15.55 7.67 -2.09
C THR A 437 14.95 7.29 -3.43
N ARG A 438 13.91 6.48 -3.42
CA ARG A 438 13.23 6.02 -4.64
C ARG A 438 12.58 7.17 -5.40
N LEU A 439 11.81 8.01 -4.75
CA LEU A 439 11.17 9.17 -5.41
C LEU A 439 12.21 10.19 -5.85
N TYR A 440 13.20 10.47 -5.00
CA TYR A 440 14.28 11.40 -5.34
C TYR A 440 15.00 10.99 -6.62
N ASN A 441 15.43 9.73 -6.71
CA ASN A 441 16.11 9.22 -7.90
C ASN A 441 15.21 9.24 -9.15
N MET A 442 13.94 8.89 -9.02
CA MET A 442 13.00 8.92 -10.14
C MET A 442 12.81 10.34 -10.69
N ILE A 443 12.75 11.35 -9.83
CA ILE A 443 12.61 12.76 -10.25
C ILE A 443 13.92 13.30 -10.82
N ARG A 444 15.05 12.96 -10.19
CA ARG A 444 16.38 13.35 -10.66
C ARG A 444 16.63 12.88 -12.08
N ASP A 445 16.27 11.66 -12.39
CA ASP A 445 16.66 10.96 -13.61
C ASP A 445 15.60 11.05 -14.73
N ARG A 446 14.38 11.51 -14.44
CA ARG A 446 13.33 11.62 -15.46
C ARG A 446 13.55 12.78 -16.41
N GLY A 447 13.15 12.60 -17.68
CA GLY A 447 13.04 13.66 -18.66
C GLY A 447 11.81 14.57 -18.47
N ASP A 448 11.61 15.49 -19.42
CA ASP A 448 10.40 16.30 -19.46
C ASP A 448 9.15 15.41 -19.64
N TRP A 449 8.06 15.83 -19.05
CA TRP A 449 6.82 15.05 -19.03
C TRP A 449 6.00 15.31 -20.28
N VAL A 450 5.78 14.28 -21.12
CA VAL A 450 4.85 14.35 -22.23
C VAL A 450 3.41 14.30 -21.70
N ILE A 451 2.67 15.41 -21.83
CA ILE A 451 1.33 15.54 -21.26
C ILE A 451 0.20 15.33 -22.27
N SER A 452 0.48 15.36 -23.56
CA SER A 452 -0.52 15.18 -24.62
C SER A 452 -0.73 13.70 -24.97
N ARG A 453 -1.99 13.32 -25.18
CA ARG A 453 -2.41 11.97 -25.59
C ARG A 453 -3.35 12.07 -26.78
N GLN A 454 -3.18 11.17 -27.76
CA GLN A 454 -3.98 11.11 -28.97
C GLN A 454 -5.19 10.19 -28.78
N ARG A 455 -5.91 10.38 -27.67
CA ARG A 455 -7.10 9.62 -27.30
C ARG A 455 -8.32 10.54 -27.15
N ALA A 456 -9.50 9.96 -26.94
CA ALA A 456 -10.73 10.75 -26.84
C ALA A 456 -11.21 10.94 -25.41
N TRP A 457 -11.01 9.96 -24.54
CA TRP A 457 -11.55 9.98 -23.16
C TRP A 457 -10.54 10.54 -22.17
N GLY A 458 -10.57 11.82 -21.97
CA GLY A 458 -9.74 12.56 -21.04
C GLY A 458 -10.06 14.05 -21.09
N VAL A 459 -9.40 14.83 -20.26
CA VAL A 459 -9.55 16.30 -20.26
C VAL A 459 -8.78 16.88 -21.44
N PRO A 460 -9.41 17.62 -22.33
CA PRO A 460 -8.74 18.19 -23.48
C PRO A 460 -7.71 19.25 -23.06
N LEU A 461 -6.61 19.34 -23.80
CA LEU A 461 -5.65 20.43 -23.65
C LEU A 461 -6.29 21.74 -24.08
N PRO A 462 -6.36 22.76 -23.22
CA PRO A 462 -7.08 24.01 -23.50
C PRO A 462 -6.25 24.96 -24.35
N ILE A 463 -5.85 24.53 -25.52
CA ILE A 463 -4.92 25.24 -26.41
C ILE A 463 -5.63 25.59 -27.70
N PHE A 464 -5.53 26.86 -28.09
CA PHE A 464 -5.99 27.34 -29.38
C PHE A 464 -4.79 27.65 -30.30
N TYR A 465 -5.04 27.66 -31.58
CA TYR A 465 -4.06 28.03 -32.57
C TYR A 465 -4.57 29.19 -33.43
N ALA A 466 -3.70 30.18 -33.64
CA ALA A 466 -3.94 31.25 -34.59
C ALA A 466 -3.78 30.74 -36.04
N GLU A 467 -4.22 31.52 -37.01
CA GLU A 467 -4.08 31.21 -38.44
C GLU A 467 -2.64 30.95 -38.85
N ASN A 468 -1.68 31.63 -38.21
CA ASN A 468 -0.24 31.46 -38.48
C ASN A 468 0.36 30.21 -37.77
N GLY A 469 -0.45 29.42 -37.09
CA GLY A 469 -0.01 28.22 -36.33
C GLY A 469 0.51 28.48 -34.93
N GLU A 470 0.55 29.75 -34.50
CA GLU A 470 0.99 30.10 -33.14
C GLU A 470 0.00 29.57 -32.10
N ALA A 471 0.51 28.90 -31.08
CA ALA A 471 -0.30 28.38 -29.96
C ALA A 471 -0.73 29.51 -29.02
N ILE A 472 -1.97 29.49 -28.60
CA ILE A 472 -2.58 30.48 -27.71
C ILE A 472 -2.92 29.82 -26.39
N ILE A 473 -2.17 30.21 -25.36
CA ILE A 473 -2.40 29.81 -23.95
C ILE A 473 -2.20 31.07 -23.12
N THR A 474 -3.27 31.72 -22.74
CA THR A 474 -3.24 32.96 -21.97
C THR A 474 -4.08 32.86 -20.71
N PRO A 475 -3.82 33.63 -19.64
CA PRO A 475 -4.68 33.66 -18.47
C PRO A 475 -6.17 33.88 -18.80
N GLU A 476 -6.46 34.74 -19.79
CA GLU A 476 -7.82 35.00 -20.24
C GLU A 476 -8.48 33.77 -20.88
N THR A 477 -7.82 33.12 -21.82
CA THR A 477 -8.37 31.95 -22.50
C THR A 477 -8.52 30.76 -21.56
N ILE A 478 -7.57 30.55 -20.68
CA ILE A 478 -7.60 29.49 -19.66
C ILE A 478 -8.79 29.67 -18.72
N GLU A 479 -8.95 30.85 -18.13
CA GLU A 479 -10.05 31.11 -17.19
C GLU A 479 -11.42 30.99 -17.88
N HIS A 480 -11.53 31.44 -19.11
CA HIS A 480 -12.77 31.30 -19.88
C HIS A 480 -13.11 29.83 -20.15
N VAL A 481 -12.15 29.03 -20.58
CA VAL A 481 -12.34 27.58 -20.81
C VAL A 481 -12.64 26.84 -19.50
N ALA A 482 -11.95 27.19 -18.42
CA ALA A 482 -12.21 26.61 -17.11
C ALA A 482 -13.66 26.89 -16.65
N ASN A 483 -14.16 28.10 -16.83
CA ASN A 483 -15.54 28.44 -16.50
C ASN A 483 -16.55 27.68 -17.38
N LEU A 484 -16.27 27.52 -18.67
CA LEU A 484 -17.09 26.70 -19.55
C LEU A 484 -17.13 25.23 -19.12
N PHE A 485 -16.01 24.68 -18.69
CA PHE A 485 -15.95 23.31 -18.19
C PHE A 485 -16.69 23.15 -16.86
N ALA A 486 -16.58 24.12 -15.94
CA ALA A 486 -17.32 24.11 -14.68
C ALA A 486 -18.84 24.11 -14.90
N GLU A 487 -19.31 24.81 -15.94
CA GLU A 487 -20.73 24.90 -16.26
C GLU A 487 -21.25 23.70 -17.07
N HIS A 488 -20.49 23.25 -18.08
CA HIS A 488 -20.94 22.30 -19.08
C HIS A 488 -20.21 20.95 -19.08
N GLY A 489 -19.09 20.83 -18.38
CA GLY A 489 -18.15 19.70 -18.51
C GLY A 489 -17.28 19.81 -19.75
N SER A 490 -16.24 18.95 -19.83
CA SER A 490 -15.26 19.01 -20.90
C SER A 490 -15.76 18.57 -22.28
N ASN A 491 -16.92 17.89 -22.36
CA ASN A 491 -17.52 17.52 -23.65
C ASN A 491 -17.79 18.72 -24.54
N ILE A 492 -18.01 19.90 -23.96
CA ILE A 492 -18.25 21.14 -24.71
C ILE A 492 -17.09 21.49 -25.65
N TRP A 493 -15.86 21.10 -25.31
CA TRP A 493 -14.69 21.31 -26.16
C TRP A 493 -14.83 20.61 -27.53
N PHE A 494 -15.47 19.45 -27.55
CA PHE A 494 -15.69 18.66 -28.75
C PHE A 494 -17.03 18.95 -29.45
N MET A 495 -17.91 19.71 -28.82
CA MET A 495 -19.24 20.08 -29.37
C MET A 495 -19.27 21.44 -30.05
N ARG A 496 -18.33 22.33 -29.73
CA ARG A 496 -18.27 23.69 -30.25
C ARG A 496 -17.01 23.94 -31.07
N GLU A 497 -17.08 24.90 -31.97
CA GLU A 497 -15.92 25.36 -32.73
C GLU A 497 -15.02 26.24 -31.85
N ALA A 498 -13.73 26.37 -32.22
CA ALA A 498 -12.75 27.15 -31.47
C ALA A 498 -13.20 28.58 -31.16
N LYS A 499 -13.80 29.23 -32.11
CA LYS A 499 -14.30 30.61 -31.97
C LYS A 499 -15.40 30.77 -30.93
N GLU A 500 -16.23 29.75 -30.76
CA GLU A 500 -17.29 29.71 -29.73
C GLU A 500 -16.76 29.39 -28.33
N LEU A 501 -15.57 28.78 -28.23
CA LEU A 501 -14.90 28.43 -26.98
C LEU A 501 -13.97 29.54 -26.48
N LEU A 502 -13.64 30.49 -27.32
CA LEU A 502 -12.86 31.68 -26.99
C LEU A 502 -13.75 32.77 -26.34
N PRO A 503 -13.20 33.67 -25.51
CA PRO A 503 -13.94 34.82 -25.03
C PRO A 503 -14.56 35.63 -26.18
N ALA A 504 -15.74 36.19 -25.94
CA ALA A 504 -16.42 37.03 -26.95
C ALA A 504 -15.53 38.21 -27.38
N GLY A 505 -15.35 38.39 -28.69
CA GLY A 505 -14.51 39.43 -29.22
C GLY A 505 -13.01 39.22 -29.10
N PHE A 506 -12.59 38.00 -28.80
CA PHE A 506 -11.16 37.64 -28.69
C PHE A 506 -10.43 37.87 -30.06
N THR A 507 -9.29 38.55 -30.00
CA THR A 507 -8.44 38.79 -31.15
C THR A 507 -7.00 38.40 -30.84
N HIS A 508 -6.27 37.99 -31.87
CA HIS A 508 -4.85 37.66 -31.78
C HIS A 508 -4.11 38.14 -33.03
N PRO A 509 -2.89 38.71 -32.91
CA PRO A 509 -2.13 39.20 -34.07
C PRO A 509 -1.87 38.13 -35.12
N GLY A 510 -1.74 36.88 -34.74
CA GLY A 510 -1.55 35.74 -35.64
C GLY A 510 -2.80 35.31 -36.43
N SER A 511 -3.96 35.90 -36.13
CA SER A 511 -5.25 35.61 -36.75
C SER A 511 -5.88 36.89 -37.31
N PRO A 512 -5.34 37.45 -38.41
CA PRO A 512 -5.83 38.72 -39.01
C PRO A 512 -7.28 38.61 -39.49
N ASN A 513 -7.77 37.41 -39.82
CA ASN A 513 -9.14 37.17 -40.28
C ASN A 513 -10.06 36.70 -39.13
N GLY A 514 -9.55 36.63 -37.88
CA GLY A 514 -10.32 36.18 -36.74
C GLY A 514 -10.66 34.69 -36.75
N GLU A 515 -9.93 33.86 -37.47
CA GLU A 515 -10.12 32.42 -37.52
C GLU A 515 -9.15 31.72 -36.53
N PHE A 516 -9.66 30.71 -35.85
CA PHE A 516 -8.91 29.94 -34.84
C PHE A 516 -9.19 28.44 -34.98
N THR A 517 -8.22 27.65 -34.62
CA THR A 517 -8.40 26.22 -34.43
C THR A 517 -8.09 25.85 -32.97
N LYS A 518 -8.40 24.63 -32.60
CA LYS A 518 -8.17 24.14 -31.24
C LYS A 518 -7.40 22.83 -31.26
N GLU A 519 -6.70 22.57 -30.17
CA GLU A 519 -6.04 21.28 -29.93
C GLU A 519 -7.08 20.17 -29.77
N THR A 520 -6.78 18.99 -30.28
CA THR A 520 -7.65 17.80 -30.17
C THR A 520 -7.09 16.75 -29.23
N ASP A 521 -5.83 16.86 -28.84
CA ASP A 521 -5.23 15.97 -27.84
C ASP A 521 -5.80 16.20 -26.45
N ILE A 522 -5.80 15.15 -25.66
CA ILE A 522 -6.20 15.18 -24.25
C ILE A 522 -4.99 15.12 -23.33
N MET A 523 -5.18 15.46 -22.06
CA MET A 523 -4.15 15.37 -21.04
C MET A 523 -3.86 13.93 -20.66
N ASP A 524 -2.62 13.69 -20.26
CA ASP A 524 -2.23 12.47 -19.53
C ASP A 524 -3.10 12.30 -18.29
N VAL A 525 -3.61 11.10 -18.06
CA VAL A 525 -4.45 10.77 -16.90
C VAL A 525 -3.75 11.05 -15.55
N TRP A 526 -2.42 10.96 -15.52
CA TRP A 526 -1.64 11.32 -14.32
C TRP A 526 -1.63 12.83 -14.04
N PHE A 527 -1.95 13.65 -15.03
CA PHE A 527 -2.19 15.07 -14.82
C PHE A 527 -3.54 15.29 -14.13
N ASP A 528 -4.55 14.50 -14.48
CA ASP A 528 -5.88 14.55 -13.83
C ASP A 528 -5.74 14.25 -12.34
N SER A 529 -5.24 13.07 -11.99
CA SER A 529 -5.07 12.69 -10.58
C SER A 529 -4.01 13.53 -9.85
N GLY A 530 -2.97 13.95 -10.55
CA GLY A 530 -1.94 14.85 -10.02
C GLY A 530 -2.42 16.25 -9.65
N SER A 531 -3.59 16.65 -10.15
CA SER A 531 -4.22 17.95 -9.85
C SER A 531 -5.17 17.93 -8.65
N SER A 532 -5.29 16.80 -7.96
CA SER A 532 -6.24 16.63 -6.85
C SER A 532 -5.99 17.54 -5.66
N HIS A 533 -4.75 17.98 -5.45
CA HIS A 533 -4.44 18.97 -4.41
C HIS A 533 -5.12 20.34 -4.65
N GLU A 534 -5.37 20.71 -5.90
CA GLU A 534 -6.14 21.91 -6.26
C GLU A 534 -7.64 21.62 -6.35
N GLY A 535 -8.00 20.54 -7.05
CA GLY A 535 -9.40 20.18 -7.29
C GLY A 535 -10.15 19.64 -6.08
N VAL A 536 -9.43 19.23 -5.03
CA VAL A 536 -10.04 18.64 -3.83
C VAL A 536 -9.55 19.33 -2.55
N LEU A 537 -8.24 19.29 -2.26
CA LEU A 537 -7.74 19.79 -0.97
C LEU A 537 -7.98 21.28 -0.76
N ARG A 538 -7.89 22.09 -1.80
CA ARG A 538 -8.14 23.53 -1.72
C ARG A 538 -9.61 23.92 -1.89
N GLU A 539 -10.39 23.09 -2.57
CA GLU A 539 -11.80 23.38 -2.88
C GLU A 539 -12.75 23.06 -1.72
N ARG A 540 -12.40 22.10 -0.87
CA ARG A 540 -13.25 21.65 0.23
C ARG A 540 -12.81 22.26 1.55
N GLU A 541 -13.75 22.93 2.22
CA GLU A 541 -13.49 23.65 3.48
C GLU A 541 -13.02 22.73 4.62
N GLU A 542 -13.48 21.47 4.63
CA GLU A 542 -13.10 20.47 5.63
C GLU A 542 -11.70 19.91 5.45
N LEU A 543 -11.09 20.10 4.28
CA LEU A 543 -9.75 19.59 3.96
C LEU A 543 -8.68 20.68 4.09
N THR A 544 -7.43 20.27 4.15
CA THR A 544 -6.27 21.16 4.26
C THR A 544 -5.27 20.91 3.14
N PHE A 545 -4.57 21.96 2.74
CA PHE A 545 -3.43 21.88 1.83
C PHE A 545 -2.17 22.43 2.53
N PRO A 546 -1.04 21.71 2.52
CA PRO A 546 -0.90 20.30 2.08
C PRO A 546 -1.73 19.32 2.91
N ALA A 547 -1.99 18.13 2.37
CA ALA A 547 -2.52 17.02 3.15
C ALA A 547 -1.50 16.57 4.21
N ASP A 548 -1.97 16.04 5.32
CA ASP A 548 -1.06 15.49 6.34
C ASP A 548 -0.39 14.20 5.86
N MET A 549 -1.10 13.39 5.07
CA MET A 549 -0.60 12.09 4.61
C MET A 549 -1.16 11.68 3.26
N TYR A 550 -0.28 11.06 2.44
CA TYR A 550 -0.63 10.18 1.33
C TYR A 550 -0.23 8.76 1.70
N LEU A 551 -1.14 7.81 1.49
CA LEU A 551 -0.89 6.38 1.70
C LEU A 551 -1.36 5.60 0.48
N GLU A 552 -0.43 5.02 -0.28
CA GLU A 552 -0.73 4.24 -1.49
C GLU A 552 0.26 3.10 -1.67
N GLY A 553 0.06 2.29 -2.72
CA GLY A 553 0.99 1.23 -3.10
C GLY A 553 2.36 1.76 -3.52
N SER A 554 3.37 0.91 -3.42
CA SER A 554 4.76 1.26 -3.77
C SER A 554 4.96 1.54 -5.26
N ASP A 555 4.03 1.17 -6.12
CA ASP A 555 4.01 1.53 -7.54
C ASP A 555 3.73 3.03 -7.75
N GLN A 556 3.17 3.73 -6.77
CA GLN A 556 2.80 5.14 -6.86
C GLN A 556 3.97 6.12 -6.78
N TYR A 557 5.19 5.67 -6.51
CA TYR A 557 6.40 6.49 -6.71
C TYR A 557 6.60 6.91 -8.17
N ARG A 558 6.12 6.11 -9.10
CA ARG A 558 6.06 6.47 -10.53
C ARG A 558 4.74 7.13 -10.92
N GLY A 559 3.69 6.94 -10.15
CA GLY A 559 2.34 7.43 -10.43
C GLY A 559 1.98 8.68 -9.64
N TRP A 560 1.01 8.55 -8.76
CA TRP A 560 0.37 9.66 -8.08
C TRP A 560 1.28 10.45 -7.13
N PHE A 561 2.19 9.81 -6.41
CA PHE A 561 3.15 10.53 -5.56
C PHE A 561 4.00 11.49 -6.38
N ASN A 562 4.42 11.06 -7.56
CA ASN A 562 5.26 11.83 -8.47
C ASN A 562 4.46 12.94 -9.17
N SER A 563 3.31 12.61 -9.77
CA SER A 563 2.49 13.60 -10.49
C SER A 563 1.94 14.67 -9.56
N SER A 564 1.55 14.31 -8.33
CA SER A 564 1.05 15.26 -7.32
C SER A 564 2.12 16.26 -6.89
N ILE A 565 3.32 15.79 -6.54
CA ILE A 565 4.40 16.70 -6.12
C ILE A 565 4.87 17.57 -7.29
N THR A 566 4.93 17.01 -8.48
CA THR A 566 5.34 17.75 -9.68
C THR A 566 4.42 18.92 -9.96
N THR A 567 3.11 18.71 -10.03
CA THR A 567 2.14 19.77 -10.28
C THR A 567 2.05 20.76 -9.13
N SER A 568 2.11 20.28 -7.90
CA SER A 568 2.04 21.16 -6.72
C SER A 568 3.27 22.07 -6.61
N VAL A 569 4.46 21.54 -6.79
CA VAL A 569 5.68 22.36 -6.78
C VAL A 569 5.69 23.35 -7.94
N ALA A 570 5.25 22.92 -9.11
CA ALA A 570 5.15 23.81 -10.29
C ALA A 570 4.32 25.06 -10.02
N ILE A 571 3.19 24.93 -9.35
CA ILE A 571 2.24 26.05 -9.15
C ILE A 571 2.25 26.65 -7.75
N ASN A 572 2.58 25.87 -6.72
CA ASN A 572 2.54 26.30 -5.32
C ASN A 572 3.93 26.40 -4.66
N GLY A 573 4.96 25.81 -5.24
CA GLY A 573 6.31 25.78 -4.69
C GLY A 573 6.50 24.84 -3.50
N VAL A 574 5.48 24.03 -3.14
CA VAL A 574 5.50 23.12 -2.00
C VAL A 574 4.93 21.76 -2.37
N ALA A 575 5.38 20.71 -1.66
CA ALA A 575 4.78 19.38 -1.77
C ALA A 575 3.31 19.40 -1.32
N PRO A 576 2.43 18.60 -1.93
CA PRO A 576 1.01 18.55 -1.56
C PRO A 576 0.72 17.66 -0.36
N TYR A 577 1.73 17.02 0.19
CA TYR A 577 1.66 16.12 1.33
C TYR A 577 2.81 16.38 2.29
N LYS A 578 2.54 16.23 3.60
CA LYS A 578 3.54 16.36 4.67
C LYS A 578 4.25 15.06 4.96
N SER A 579 3.57 13.92 4.79
CA SER A 579 4.12 12.59 5.02
C SER A 579 3.64 11.57 3.98
N ILE A 580 4.46 10.54 3.79
CA ILE A 580 4.19 9.42 2.87
C ILE A 580 4.33 8.09 3.59
N ILE A 581 3.32 7.23 3.41
CA ILE A 581 3.42 5.79 3.66
C ILE A 581 3.18 5.07 2.33
N SER A 582 4.02 4.10 2.00
CA SER A 582 3.76 3.20 0.87
C SER A 582 3.53 1.77 1.34
N GLN A 583 2.64 1.07 0.66
CA GLN A 583 2.32 -0.32 0.91
C GLN A 583 2.95 -1.22 -0.15
N GLY A 584 3.32 -2.45 0.25
CA GLY A 584 3.75 -3.48 -0.69
C GLY A 584 2.59 -4.06 -1.50
N MET A 585 2.93 -4.98 -2.38
CA MET A 585 1.97 -5.71 -3.21
C MET A 585 1.33 -6.86 -2.41
N VAL A 586 0.10 -7.21 -2.77
CA VAL A 586 -0.56 -8.40 -2.23
C VAL A 586 -0.28 -9.58 -3.14
N LEU A 587 0.35 -10.61 -2.60
CA LEU A 587 0.77 -11.82 -3.28
C LEU A 587 -0.05 -13.02 -2.78
N ASP A 588 -0.04 -14.13 -3.56
CA ASP A 588 -0.65 -15.38 -3.10
C ASP A 588 0.15 -16.03 -1.96
N GLY A 589 -0.33 -17.15 -1.42
CA GLY A 589 0.33 -17.87 -0.32
C GLY A 589 1.74 -18.36 -0.64
N GLU A 590 2.10 -18.48 -1.91
CA GLU A 590 3.41 -18.90 -2.39
C GLU A 590 4.33 -17.72 -2.76
N GLY A 591 3.85 -16.49 -2.60
CA GLY A 591 4.59 -15.27 -2.91
C GLY A 591 4.55 -14.86 -4.37
N ARG A 592 3.57 -15.34 -5.14
CA ARG A 592 3.37 -15.00 -6.55
C ARG A 592 2.31 -13.90 -6.71
N LYS A 593 2.47 -13.08 -7.73
CA LYS A 593 1.45 -12.11 -8.12
C LYS A 593 0.15 -12.82 -8.51
N MET A 594 -0.97 -12.37 -7.98
CA MET A 594 -2.27 -12.90 -8.34
C MET A 594 -2.67 -12.47 -9.75
N SER A 595 -3.14 -13.43 -10.56
CA SER A 595 -3.65 -13.17 -11.89
C SER A 595 -4.74 -14.17 -12.29
N LYS A 596 -5.62 -13.77 -13.20
CA LYS A 596 -6.68 -14.65 -13.73
C LYS A 596 -6.08 -15.85 -14.46
N SER A 597 -4.97 -15.66 -15.16
CA SER A 597 -4.29 -16.73 -15.91
C SER A 597 -3.68 -17.81 -15.03
N LEU A 598 -3.22 -17.47 -13.82
CA LEU A 598 -2.72 -18.43 -12.83
C LEU A 598 -3.83 -19.07 -11.99
N GLY A 599 -5.04 -18.53 -12.01
CA GLY A 599 -6.17 -19.03 -11.23
C GLY A 599 -5.98 -18.88 -9.71
N ASN A 600 -5.07 -18.02 -9.26
CA ASN A 600 -4.71 -17.81 -7.85
C ASN A 600 -5.35 -16.56 -7.24
N THR A 601 -6.32 -15.94 -7.93
CA THR A 601 -6.97 -14.72 -7.48
C THR A 601 -8.02 -15.01 -6.41
N ILE A 602 -7.96 -14.25 -5.29
CA ILE A 602 -8.99 -14.23 -4.25
C ILE A 602 -9.68 -12.87 -4.33
N LEU A 603 -11.00 -12.88 -4.50
CA LEU A 603 -11.80 -11.65 -4.51
C LEU A 603 -12.19 -11.25 -3.09
N PRO A 604 -12.16 -9.95 -2.73
CA PRO A 604 -12.65 -9.46 -1.44
C PRO A 604 -14.08 -9.90 -1.12
N GLU A 605 -14.97 -9.87 -2.10
CA GLU A 605 -16.36 -10.30 -1.96
C GLU A 605 -16.48 -11.75 -1.46
N LYS A 606 -15.65 -12.65 -1.97
CA LYS A 606 -15.62 -14.04 -1.52
C LYS A 606 -15.26 -14.15 -0.04
N VAL A 607 -14.23 -13.42 0.39
CA VAL A 607 -13.78 -13.41 1.79
C VAL A 607 -14.87 -12.84 2.70
N ILE A 608 -15.46 -11.71 2.31
CA ILE A 608 -16.51 -11.04 3.08
C ILE A 608 -17.76 -11.92 3.22
N ASN A 609 -18.18 -12.59 2.14
CA ASN A 609 -19.36 -13.45 2.15
C ASN A 609 -19.16 -14.72 2.98
N GLN A 610 -17.94 -15.22 3.09
CA GLN A 610 -17.61 -16.42 3.87
C GLN A 610 -17.24 -16.12 5.32
N MET A 611 -16.46 -15.08 5.54
CA MET A 611 -15.82 -14.81 6.84
C MET A 611 -16.22 -13.46 7.44
N GLY A 612 -16.58 -12.48 6.62
CA GLY A 612 -16.87 -11.12 7.04
C GLY A 612 -15.70 -10.14 6.82
N ALA A 613 -16.03 -8.85 6.80
CA ALA A 613 -15.06 -7.78 6.63
C ALA A 613 -14.09 -7.65 7.82
N ASP A 614 -14.55 -7.88 9.04
CA ASP A 614 -13.68 -7.81 10.23
C ASP A 614 -12.52 -8.81 10.18
N ILE A 615 -12.71 -9.98 9.58
CA ILE A 615 -11.61 -10.94 9.37
C ILE A 615 -10.58 -10.38 8.38
N LEU A 616 -11.03 -9.80 7.28
CA LEU A 616 -10.13 -9.19 6.31
C LEU A 616 -9.40 -7.98 6.90
N ARG A 617 -10.09 -7.17 7.71
CA ARG A 617 -9.50 -6.04 8.44
C ARG A 617 -8.46 -6.49 9.47
N LEU A 618 -8.74 -7.57 10.18
CA LEU A 618 -7.80 -8.17 11.13
C LEU A 618 -6.56 -8.73 10.41
N TRP A 619 -6.74 -9.34 9.24
CA TRP A 619 -5.62 -9.75 8.40
C TRP A 619 -4.72 -8.58 8.03
N VAL A 620 -5.28 -7.45 7.63
CA VAL A 620 -4.51 -6.21 7.31
C VAL A 620 -3.64 -5.79 8.50
N SER A 621 -4.16 -5.88 9.73
CA SER A 621 -3.37 -5.56 10.92
C SER A 621 -2.34 -6.62 11.30
N SER A 622 -2.47 -7.85 10.80
CA SER A 622 -1.59 -8.98 11.12
C SER A 622 -0.30 -9.03 10.31
N VAL A 623 -0.20 -8.25 9.25
CA VAL A 623 0.90 -8.27 8.28
C VAL A 623 1.70 -6.97 8.33
N ASP A 624 2.97 -7.07 7.93
CA ASP A 624 3.81 -5.89 7.68
C ASP A 624 3.49 -5.33 6.28
N ALA A 625 2.58 -4.38 6.22
CA ALA A 625 2.10 -3.80 4.97
C ALA A 625 3.14 -2.92 4.25
N GLU A 626 4.25 -2.56 4.91
CA GLU A 626 5.36 -1.82 4.28
C GLU A 626 6.13 -2.66 3.24
N ALA A 627 6.07 -3.98 3.38
CA ALA A 627 6.61 -4.95 2.44
C ALA A 627 5.48 -5.65 1.66
N ASP A 628 5.85 -6.46 0.68
CA ASP A 628 4.89 -7.33 -0.01
C ASP A 628 4.29 -8.32 0.97
N VAL A 629 2.97 -8.48 0.93
CA VAL A 629 2.22 -9.32 1.87
C VAL A 629 1.59 -10.51 1.17
N ARG A 630 1.50 -11.63 1.89
CA ARG A 630 0.88 -12.85 1.39
C ARG A 630 -0.53 -13.01 1.92
N VAL A 631 -1.40 -13.56 1.10
CA VAL A 631 -2.76 -13.94 1.46
C VAL A 631 -3.13 -15.27 0.80
N SER A 632 -3.81 -16.10 1.55
CA SER A 632 -4.44 -17.35 1.10
C SER A 632 -5.63 -17.65 1.97
N MET A 633 -6.50 -18.57 1.56
CA MET A 633 -7.61 -18.99 2.42
C MET A 633 -7.11 -19.62 3.72
N ASP A 634 -5.97 -20.32 3.70
CA ASP A 634 -5.37 -20.88 4.92
C ASP A 634 -4.88 -19.80 5.87
N ILE A 635 -4.24 -18.74 5.36
CA ILE A 635 -3.83 -17.57 6.16
C ILE A 635 -5.06 -16.90 6.77
N LEU A 636 -6.12 -16.69 6.00
CA LEU A 636 -7.37 -16.08 6.48
C LEU A 636 -8.07 -16.97 7.52
N ASN A 637 -8.01 -18.30 7.38
CA ASN A 637 -8.50 -19.22 8.39
C ASN A 637 -7.73 -19.10 9.70
N GLN A 638 -6.42 -18.92 9.66
CA GLN A 638 -5.59 -18.68 10.85
C GLN A 638 -5.98 -17.35 11.53
N VAL A 639 -6.21 -16.30 10.76
CA VAL A 639 -6.70 -15.02 11.27
C VAL A 639 -8.08 -15.17 11.90
N SER A 640 -8.95 -15.97 11.32
CA SER A 640 -10.27 -16.30 11.85
C SER A 640 -10.18 -16.98 13.23
N GLU A 641 -9.20 -17.86 13.45
CA GLU A 641 -8.95 -18.46 14.77
C GLU A 641 -8.50 -17.41 15.81
N VAL A 642 -7.68 -16.46 15.40
CA VAL A 642 -7.29 -15.32 16.26
C VAL A 642 -8.52 -14.48 16.61
N TYR A 643 -9.38 -14.20 15.63
CA TYR A 643 -10.64 -13.51 15.87
C TYR A 643 -11.51 -14.25 16.90
N ARG A 644 -11.60 -15.57 16.81
CA ARG A 644 -12.34 -16.39 17.81
C ARG A 644 -11.77 -16.22 19.20
N LYS A 645 -10.46 -16.18 19.37
CA LYS A 645 -9.83 -15.92 20.67
C LYS A 645 -10.22 -14.57 21.24
N ILE A 646 -10.17 -13.54 20.42
CA ILE A 646 -10.60 -12.19 20.82
C ILE A 646 -12.06 -12.24 21.27
N ARG A 647 -12.92 -12.78 20.45
CA ARG A 647 -14.36 -12.85 20.70
C ARG A 647 -14.71 -13.67 21.95
N ASN A 648 -14.08 -14.82 22.13
CA ASN A 648 -14.28 -15.67 23.30
C ASN A 648 -13.84 -14.99 24.60
N THR A 649 -12.71 -14.28 24.58
CA THR A 649 -12.22 -13.53 25.73
C THR A 649 -13.20 -12.41 26.09
N MET A 650 -13.65 -11.64 25.10
CA MET A 650 -14.63 -10.56 25.30
C MET A 650 -15.95 -11.11 25.82
N ARG A 651 -16.41 -12.25 25.32
CA ARG A 651 -17.60 -12.91 25.79
C ARG A 651 -17.49 -13.37 27.25
N PHE A 652 -16.34 -13.91 27.63
CA PHE A 652 -16.06 -14.28 29.03
C PHE A 652 -16.13 -13.06 29.97
N LEU A 653 -15.49 -11.96 29.56
CA LEU A 653 -15.50 -10.72 30.33
C LEU A 653 -16.91 -10.13 30.44
N LEU A 654 -17.67 -10.12 29.36
CA LEU A 654 -19.07 -9.66 29.35
C LEU A 654 -19.96 -10.52 30.26
N ALA A 655 -19.83 -11.83 30.19
CA ALA A 655 -20.61 -12.74 31.00
C ALA A 655 -20.34 -12.53 32.50
N ASN A 656 -19.08 -12.34 32.88
CA ASN A 656 -18.64 -12.19 34.26
C ASN A 656 -18.71 -10.76 34.82
N THR A 657 -19.24 -9.84 34.05
CA THR A 657 -19.58 -8.46 34.46
C THR A 657 -21.07 -8.14 34.29
N SER A 658 -21.90 -9.15 34.04
CA SER A 658 -23.33 -8.94 33.78
C SER A 658 -24.08 -8.36 34.98
N ASP A 659 -23.63 -8.62 36.20
CA ASP A 659 -24.15 -8.08 37.45
C ASP A 659 -23.34 -6.88 37.99
N PHE A 660 -22.40 -6.36 37.20
CA PHE A 660 -21.53 -5.25 37.59
C PHE A 660 -22.06 -3.92 37.05
N ASN A 661 -22.35 -2.99 37.95
CA ASN A 661 -22.68 -1.62 37.61
C ASN A 661 -21.44 -0.74 37.86
N PRO A 662 -20.81 -0.16 36.81
CA PRO A 662 -19.60 0.66 36.97
C PRO A 662 -19.75 1.83 37.95
N ALA A 663 -20.94 2.44 38.01
CA ALA A 663 -21.23 3.59 38.88
C ALA A 663 -21.26 3.21 40.38
N GLU A 664 -21.63 1.98 40.70
CA GLU A 664 -21.86 1.52 42.08
C GLU A 664 -20.77 0.57 42.59
N HIS A 665 -20.21 -0.25 41.70
CA HIS A 665 -19.39 -1.40 42.07
C HIS A 665 -17.90 -1.25 41.79
N THR A 666 -17.47 -0.17 41.13
CA THR A 666 -16.07 0.06 40.82
C THR A 666 -15.24 0.24 42.10
N VAL A 667 -14.20 -0.54 42.22
CA VAL A 667 -13.23 -0.44 43.32
C VAL A 667 -12.11 0.50 42.89
N ALA A 668 -11.81 1.50 43.72
CA ALA A 668 -10.70 2.43 43.43
C ALA A 668 -9.35 1.68 43.41
N TYR A 669 -8.42 2.16 42.53
CA TYR A 669 -7.12 1.51 42.40
C TYR A 669 -6.41 1.28 43.75
N ALA A 670 -6.40 2.31 44.64
CA ALA A 670 -5.75 2.21 45.92
C ALA A 670 -6.30 1.06 46.79
N ASP A 671 -7.57 0.69 46.62
CA ASP A 671 -8.29 -0.31 47.37
C ASP A 671 -8.33 -1.67 46.67
N LEU A 672 -7.74 -1.82 45.47
CA LEU A 672 -7.64 -3.11 44.81
C LEU A 672 -6.66 -4.05 45.52
N ARG A 673 -6.85 -5.36 45.33
CA ARG A 673 -5.85 -6.38 45.76
C ARG A 673 -4.57 -6.19 44.89
N SER A 674 -3.43 -6.68 45.41
CA SER A 674 -2.15 -6.61 44.73
C SER A 674 -2.19 -7.16 43.29
N VAL A 675 -2.81 -8.32 43.06
CA VAL A 675 -2.95 -8.94 41.76
C VAL A 675 -3.82 -8.10 40.79
N ASP A 676 -4.87 -7.46 41.30
CA ASP A 676 -5.75 -6.61 40.49
C ASP A 676 -5.06 -5.27 40.13
N LYS A 677 -4.26 -4.73 41.08
CA LYS A 677 -3.38 -3.59 40.79
C LYS A 677 -2.38 -3.93 39.68
N TYR A 678 -1.76 -5.10 39.77
CA TYR A 678 -0.83 -5.58 38.73
C TYR A 678 -1.52 -5.65 37.35
N MET A 679 -2.68 -6.23 37.26
CA MET A 679 -3.41 -6.32 35.99
C MET A 679 -3.88 -4.95 35.48
N THR A 680 -4.23 -4.03 36.37
CA THR A 680 -4.57 -2.65 36.02
C THR A 680 -3.36 -1.94 35.39
N VAL A 681 -2.16 -2.10 35.98
CA VAL A 681 -0.92 -1.54 35.44
C VAL A 681 -0.54 -2.19 34.11
N ARG A 682 -0.72 -3.52 34.00
CA ARG A 682 -0.51 -4.22 32.70
C ARG A 682 -1.42 -3.70 31.60
N LEU A 683 -2.71 -3.56 31.88
CA LEU A 683 -3.67 -2.96 30.94
C LEU A 683 -3.24 -1.56 30.54
N ASN A 684 -2.83 -0.74 31.52
CA ASN A 684 -2.35 0.62 31.27
C ASN A 684 -1.12 0.63 30.35
N GLN A 685 -0.17 -0.29 30.56
CA GLN A 685 1.00 -0.46 29.68
C GLN A 685 0.58 -0.89 28.26
N VAL A 686 -0.38 -1.79 28.14
CA VAL A 686 -0.92 -2.23 26.84
C VAL A 686 -1.60 -1.07 26.11
N ILE A 687 -2.38 -0.25 26.80
CA ILE A 687 -3.00 0.95 26.23
C ILE A 687 -1.91 1.90 25.69
N GLN A 688 -0.92 2.19 26.51
CA GLN A 688 0.20 3.07 26.12
C GLN A 688 0.94 2.52 24.90
N GLU A 689 1.29 1.23 24.92
CA GLU A 689 2.01 0.56 23.84
C GLU A 689 1.23 0.58 22.51
N ILE A 690 -0.07 0.30 22.56
CA ILE A 690 -0.93 0.31 21.38
C ILE A 690 -1.07 1.72 20.82
N ARG A 691 -1.25 2.73 21.69
CA ARG A 691 -1.40 4.11 21.25
C ARG A 691 -0.11 4.70 20.70
N GLU A 692 1.00 4.62 21.46
CA GLU A 692 2.26 5.27 21.12
C GLU A 692 3.06 4.53 20.05
N ASN A 693 3.17 3.21 20.14
CA ASN A 693 3.97 2.39 19.23
C ASN A 693 3.14 1.67 18.15
N GLY A 694 1.84 1.64 18.31
CA GLY A 694 0.91 1.10 17.33
C GLY A 694 0.31 2.19 16.44
N TYR A 695 -0.72 2.89 16.92
CA TYR A 695 -1.47 3.85 16.11
C TYR A 695 -0.67 5.11 15.73
N GLU A 696 0.06 5.70 16.65
CA GLU A 696 0.85 6.92 16.37
C GLU A 696 1.99 6.67 15.39
N LYS A 697 2.53 5.45 15.35
CA LYS A 697 3.56 5.02 14.41
C LYS A 697 3.05 4.26 13.20
N TYR A 698 1.73 4.15 13.07
CA TYR A 698 1.08 3.41 11.96
C TYR A 698 1.52 1.94 11.84
N ASN A 699 1.91 1.32 12.95
CA ASN A 699 2.38 -0.06 13.03
C ASN A 699 1.26 -0.98 13.54
N PHE A 700 0.38 -1.41 12.63
CA PHE A 700 -0.79 -2.21 12.98
C PHE A 700 -0.42 -3.63 13.41
N MET A 701 0.65 -4.19 12.85
CA MET A 701 1.17 -5.49 13.26
C MET A 701 1.62 -5.49 14.73
N HIS A 702 2.18 -4.40 15.19
CA HIS A 702 2.52 -4.21 16.61
C HIS A 702 1.27 -4.24 17.50
N ILE A 703 0.20 -3.57 17.08
CA ILE A 703 -1.11 -3.61 17.78
C ILE A 703 -1.63 -5.05 17.87
N TYR A 704 -1.66 -5.74 16.74
CA TYR A 704 -2.11 -7.12 16.66
C TYR A 704 -1.33 -8.03 17.61
N ARG A 705 -0.01 -7.96 17.60
CA ARG A 705 0.87 -8.75 18.48
C ARG A 705 0.68 -8.39 19.95
N THR A 706 0.59 -7.11 20.28
CA THR A 706 0.41 -6.64 21.66
C THR A 706 -0.92 -7.11 22.24
N VAL A 707 -2.01 -6.98 21.47
CA VAL A 707 -3.33 -7.48 21.88
C VAL A 707 -3.29 -9.01 22.09
N MET A 708 -2.74 -9.76 21.15
CA MET A 708 -2.68 -11.22 21.23
C MET A 708 -1.83 -11.70 22.40
N ASN A 709 -0.70 -11.05 22.64
CA ASN A 709 0.14 -11.37 23.80
C ASN A 709 -0.60 -11.11 25.11
N PHE A 710 -1.26 -9.97 25.22
CA PHE A 710 -2.06 -9.64 26.41
C PHE A 710 -3.19 -10.64 26.66
N LEU A 711 -3.97 -10.97 25.61
CA LEU A 711 -5.07 -11.93 25.71
C LEU A 711 -4.59 -13.35 26.05
N THR A 712 -3.44 -13.77 25.55
CA THR A 712 -2.94 -15.14 25.73
C THR A 712 -2.17 -15.30 27.02
N VAL A 713 -1.18 -14.42 27.27
CA VAL A 713 -0.24 -14.55 28.40
C VAL A 713 -0.83 -13.97 29.67
N ASP A 714 -1.26 -12.71 29.65
CA ASP A 714 -1.71 -12.03 30.86
C ASP A 714 -3.13 -12.44 31.26
N LEU A 715 -4.05 -12.55 30.30
CA LEU A 715 -5.44 -12.88 30.59
C LEU A 715 -5.68 -14.40 30.61
N SER A 716 -5.69 -15.08 29.48
CA SER A 716 -6.12 -16.48 29.40
C SER A 716 -5.26 -17.44 30.21
N SER A 717 -3.94 -17.27 30.17
CA SER A 717 -3.01 -18.17 30.89
C SER A 717 -2.85 -17.86 32.35
N PHE A 718 -3.27 -16.70 32.81
CA PHE A 718 -3.10 -16.31 34.23
C PHE A 718 -4.38 -15.74 34.83
N TYR A 719 -4.69 -14.47 34.55
CA TYR A 719 -5.74 -13.73 35.31
C TYR A 719 -7.12 -14.33 35.18
N LEU A 720 -7.54 -14.73 33.97
CA LEU A 720 -8.84 -15.38 33.76
C LEU A 720 -8.85 -16.84 34.15
N ASP A 721 -7.71 -17.50 34.28
CA ASP A 721 -7.64 -18.89 34.63
C ASP A 721 -7.98 -19.10 36.13
N PHE A 722 -7.34 -18.38 37.04
CA PHE A 722 -7.67 -18.44 38.44
C PHE A 722 -8.96 -17.67 38.80
N ALA A 723 -9.39 -16.74 37.93
CA ALA A 723 -10.58 -15.92 38.16
C ALA A 723 -11.85 -16.73 38.49
N LYS A 724 -11.98 -17.92 37.95
CA LYS A 724 -13.14 -18.81 38.15
C LYS A 724 -13.38 -19.13 39.62
N ASP A 725 -12.31 -19.28 40.39
CA ASP A 725 -12.41 -19.51 41.84
C ASP A 725 -12.93 -18.28 42.60
N VAL A 726 -12.80 -17.09 42.05
CA VAL A 726 -13.31 -15.86 42.64
C VAL A 726 -14.71 -15.53 42.09
N VAL A 727 -14.81 -15.34 40.76
CA VAL A 727 -16.03 -14.79 40.14
C VAL A 727 -17.20 -15.76 40.17
N TYR A 728 -16.97 -17.08 40.21
CA TYR A 728 -18.04 -18.09 40.32
C TYR A 728 -18.35 -18.52 41.73
N ILE A 729 -17.33 -18.56 42.60
CA ILE A 729 -17.44 -19.14 43.93
C ILE A 729 -17.84 -18.13 44.98
N GLU A 730 -17.28 -16.91 44.96
CA GLU A 730 -17.59 -15.90 45.97
C GLU A 730 -19.03 -15.38 45.84
N ALA A 731 -19.53 -14.76 46.91
CA ALA A 731 -20.84 -14.11 46.91
C ALA A 731 -20.87 -12.94 45.90
N GLU A 732 -22.10 -12.56 45.48
CA GLU A 732 -22.31 -11.52 44.45
C GLU A 732 -21.54 -10.23 44.74
N ASN A 733 -21.64 -9.74 46.00
CA ASN A 733 -21.02 -8.47 46.42
C ASN A 733 -19.70 -8.65 47.17
N ASP A 734 -19.07 -9.81 47.04
CA ASP A 734 -17.77 -10.05 47.68
C ASP A 734 -16.72 -9.05 47.15
N TYR A 735 -15.88 -8.56 48.05
CA TYR A 735 -14.84 -7.58 47.73
C TYR A 735 -13.85 -8.05 46.64
N GLN A 736 -13.37 -9.30 46.77
CA GLN A 736 -12.43 -9.86 45.79
C GLN A 736 -13.08 -9.99 44.41
N ARG A 737 -14.33 -10.42 44.40
CA ARG A 737 -15.12 -10.52 43.17
C ARG A 737 -15.32 -9.16 42.53
N ARG A 738 -15.66 -8.12 43.28
CA ARG A 738 -15.81 -6.74 42.76
C ARG A 738 -14.49 -6.14 42.30
N CYS A 739 -13.37 -6.45 42.95
CA CYS A 739 -12.03 -6.10 42.47
C CYS A 739 -11.76 -6.66 41.06
N MET A 740 -11.99 -7.97 40.88
CA MET A 740 -11.78 -8.60 39.56
C MET A 740 -12.72 -8.05 38.49
N GLN A 741 -14.01 -7.89 38.85
CA GLN A 741 -14.99 -7.33 37.92
C GLN A 741 -14.65 -5.89 37.52
N THR A 742 -14.07 -5.09 38.40
CA THR A 742 -13.56 -3.74 38.06
C THR A 742 -12.50 -3.84 36.98
N VAL A 743 -11.52 -4.73 37.11
CA VAL A 743 -10.47 -4.94 36.12
C VAL A 743 -11.04 -5.52 34.82
N PHE A 744 -11.97 -6.45 34.90
CA PHE A 744 -12.67 -7.01 33.71
C PHE A 744 -13.39 -5.95 32.94
N TYR A 745 -14.13 -5.09 33.58
CA TYR A 745 -14.89 -4.03 32.92
C TYR A 745 -13.99 -2.99 32.29
N GLN A 746 -12.94 -2.56 32.99
CA GLN A 746 -11.93 -1.66 32.44
C GLN A 746 -11.22 -2.26 31.24
N THR A 747 -10.92 -3.55 31.27
CA THR A 747 -10.33 -4.30 30.17
C THR A 747 -11.27 -4.34 28.96
N LEU A 748 -12.55 -4.64 29.18
CA LEU A 748 -13.59 -4.62 28.14
C LEU A 748 -13.67 -3.27 27.44
N VAL A 749 -13.86 -2.21 28.21
CA VAL A 749 -13.98 -0.83 27.68
C VAL A 749 -12.72 -0.45 26.90
N SER A 750 -11.55 -0.64 27.50
CA SER A 750 -10.27 -0.23 26.89
C SER A 750 -9.96 -1.02 25.62
N LEU A 751 -10.06 -2.34 25.63
CA LEU A 751 -9.79 -3.16 24.45
C LEU A 751 -10.82 -2.94 23.35
N THR A 752 -12.09 -2.76 23.69
CA THR A 752 -13.13 -2.46 22.70
C THR A 752 -12.85 -1.14 21.97
N LYS A 753 -12.48 -0.09 22.71
CA LYS A 753 -12.05 1.18 22.14
C LYS A 753 -10.81 1.02 21.25
N LEU A 754 -9.79 0.33 21.76
CA LEU A 754 -8.52 0.14 21.03
C LEU A 754 -8.66 -0.72 19.79
N LEU A 755 -9.59 -1.66 19.76
CA LEU A 755 -9.85 -2.54 18.62
C LEU A 755 -10.82 -1.92 17.59
N THR A 756 -11.49 -0.85 17.92
CA THR A 756 -12.51 -0.22 17.07
C THR A 756 -11.97 0.13 15.67
N PRO A 757 -10.78 0.74 15.49
CA PRO A 757 -10.27 1.02 14.15
C PRO A 757 -10.02 -0.23 13.30
N ILE A 758 -9.69 -1.37 13.92
CA ILE A 758 -9.34 -2.62 13.23
C ILE A 758 -10.57 -3.45 12.91
N ILE A 759 -11.40 -3.73 13.93
CA ILE A 759 -12.61 -4.57 13.83
C ILE A 759 -13.85 -3.80 14.30
N PRO A 760 -14.26 -2.75 13.59
CA PRO A 760 -15.29 -1.82 14.06
C PRO A 760 -16.66 -2.47 14.27
N HIS A 761 -17.03 -3.47 13.48
CA HIS A 761 -18.33 -4.15 13.60
C HIS A 761 -18.39 -4.97 14.90
N THR A 762 -17.36 -5.73 15.19
CA THR A 762 -17.24 -6.51 16.43
C THR A 762 -17.15 -5.60 17.65
N ALA A 763 -16.36 -4.53 17.55
CA ALA A 763 -16.24 -3.55 18.63
C ALA A 763 -17.59 -2.89 18.95
N GLU A 764 -18.36 -2.52 17.94
CA GLU A 764 -19.70 -1.93 18.13
C GLU A 764 -20.67 -2.95 18.76
N GLU A 765 -20.61 -4.21 18.35
CA GLU A 765 -21.41 -5.28 18.96
C GLU A 765 -21.08 -5.45 20.45
N ILE A 766 -19.80 -5.49 20.82
CA ILE A 766 -19.35 -5.57 22.21
C ILE A 766 -19.86 -4.35 22.98
N TRP A 767 -19.68 -3.17 22.42
CA TRP A 767 -20.08 -1.89 23.04
C TRP A 767 -21.56 -1.82 23.37
N SER A 768 -22.40 -2.40 22.51
CA SER A 768 -23.85 -2.45 22.72
C SER A 768 -24.27 -3.22 24.00
N PHE A 769 -23.36 -4.01 24.60
CA PHE A 769 -23.58 -4.72 25.86
C PHE A 769 -22.96 -4.00 27.07
N LEU A 770 -22.31 -2.84 26.86
CA LEU A 770 -21.67 -2.06 27.92
C LEU A 770 -22.56 -0.87 28.34
N GLN A 771 -22.29 -0.32 29.52
CA GLN A 771 -23.01 0.80 30.11
C GLN A 771 -22.12 2.06 30.06
N GLU A 772 -21.89 2.58 28.85
CA GLU A 772 -21.07 3.78 28.62
C GLU A 772 -21.94 4.94 28.11
N GLU A 773 -21.41 6.16 28.19
CA GLU A 773 -22.16 7.39 27.82
C GLU A 773 -22.37 7.47 26.31
N GLU A 774 -21.36 7.10 25.50
CA GLU A 774 -21.48 7.13 24.06
C GLU A 774 -22.31 5.94 23.55
N GLU A 775 -23.31 6.25 22.74
CA GLU A 775 -24.17 5.24 22.12
C GLU A 775 -23.37 4.31 21.19
N TYR A 776 -22.36 4.84 20.51
CA TYR A 776 -21.48 4.12 19.60
C TYR A 776 -20.02 4.26 20.02
N VAL A 777 -19.28 3.16 20.01
CA VAL A 777 -17.84 3.18 20.37
C VAL A 777 -17.01 4.05 19.43
N GLN A 778 -17.43 4.18 18.19
CA GLN A 778 -16.77 5.04 17.20
C GLN A 778 -16.82 6.52 17.58
N LEU A 779 -17.72 6.95 18.43
CA LEU A 779 -17.83 8.33 18.94
C LEU A 779 -17.00 8.55 20.22
N ALA A 780 -16.48 7.49 20.82
CA ALA A 780 -15.63 7.55 22.00
C ALA A 780 -14.20 7.93 21.68
N GLU A 781 -13.48 8.45 22.67
CA GLU A 781 -12.04 8.64 22.61
C GLU A 781 -11.30 7.38 23.05
N PHE A 782 -10.06 7.20 22.61
CA PHE A 782 -9.18 6.15 23.10
C PHE A 782 -9.00 6.25 24.60
N PRO A 783 -8.83 5.10 25.31
CA PRO A 783 -8.58 5.11 26.73
C PRO A 783 -7.27 5.84 27.04
N GLY A 784 -7.26 6.61 28.13
CA GLY A 784 -6.07 7.23 28.66
C GLY A 784 -5.15 6.23 29.37
N TYR A 785 -3.94 6.65 29.65
CA TYR A 785 -2.99 5.93 30.47
C TYR A 785 -2.29 6.91 31.42
N GLU A 786 -1.87 6.42 32.58
CA GLU A 786 -1.26 7.22 33.64
C GLU A 786 -0.15 6.42 34.34
N THR A 787 0.68 7.11 35.13
CA THR A 787 1.66 6.46 35.97
C THR A 787 1.05 6.25 37.37
N PHE A 788 1.00 5.01 37.83
CA PHE A 788 0.48 4.67 39.15
C PHE A 788 1.58 4.78 40.22
N THR A 789 1.18 5.06 41.45
CA THR A 789 2.10 5.12 42.58
C THR A 789 2.75 3.75 42.82
N ASN A 790 4.08 3.70 42.92
CA ASN A 790 4.87 2.48 43.17
C ASN A 790 4.69 1.38 42.09
N GLU A 791 4.34 1.76 40.85
CA GLU A 791 4.10 0.75 39.79
C GLU A 791 5.35 -0.06 39.45
N GLU A 792 6.54 0.54 39.50
CA GLU A 792 7.81 -0.16 39.20
C GLU A 792 8.05 -1.30 40.18
N GLU A 793 7.93 -1.02 41.49
CA GLU A 793 8.05 -2.04 42.53
C GLU A 793 7.00 -3.14 42.39
N LEU A 794 5.75 -2.75 42.10
CA LEU A 794 4.66 -3.70 41.88
C LEU A 794 4.94 -4.60 40.66
N MET A 795 5.40 -4.01 39.55
CA MET A 795 5.71 -4.77 38.35
C MET A 795 6.89 -5.71 38.53
N ASP A 796 7.94 -5.28 39.21
CA ASP A 796 9.10 -6.13 39.51
C ASP A 796 8.70 -7.32 40.40
N THR A 797 7.87 -7.10 41.42
CA THR A 797 7.34 -8.14 42.28
C THR A 797 6.55 -9.18 41.48
N TRP A 798 5.64 -8.74 40.63
CA TRP A 798 4.81 -9.66 39.84
C TRP A 798 5.59 -10.34 38.69
N ALA A 799 6.60 -9.70 38.12
CA ALA A 799 7.49 -10.35 37.16
C ALA A 799 8.23 -11.51 37.81
N ALA A 800 8.78 -11.29 39.03
CA ALA A 800 9.42 -12.34 39.82
C ALA A 800 8.43 -13.47 40.19
N PHE A 801 7.18 -13.12 40.50
CA PHE A 801 6.14 -14.11 40.77
C PHE A 801 5.80 -14.95 39.53
N MET A 802 5.76 -14.36 38.34
CA MET A 802 5.51 -15.10 37.10
C MET A 802 6.62 -16.11 36.81
N ASP A 803 7.89 -15.78 37.06
CA ASP A 803 9.00 -16.71 36.93
C ASP A 803 8.89 -17.85 37.95
N PHE A 804 8.54 -17.53 39.19
CA PHE A 804 8.24 -18.53 40.22
C PHE A 804 7.08 -19.43 39.79
N ARG A 805 5.98 -18.86 39.30
CA ARG A 805 4.80 -19.62 38.84
C ARG A 805 5.16 -20.57 37.70
N ASP A 806 5.99 -20.16 36.74
CA ASP A 806 6.42 -21.01 35.65
C ASP A 806 7.16 -22.27 36.14
N ASN A 807 7.98 -22.14 37.18
CA ASN A 807 8.65 -23.27 37.82
C ASN A 807 7.68 -24.20 38.50
N VAL A 808 6.67 -23.66 39.19
CA VAL A 808 5.60 -24.47 39.83
C VAL A 808 4.78 -25.21 38.77
N LEU A 809 4.44 -24.56 37.64
CA LEU A 809 3.72 -25.20 36.54
C LEU A 809 4.53 -26.36 35.92
N LYS A 810 5.84 -26.25 35.82
CA LYS A 810 6.73 -27.35 35.40
C LYS A 810 6.67 -28.54 36.35
N ALA A 811 6.75 -28.29 37.65
CA ALA A 811 6.63 -29.34 38.68
C ALA A 811 5.24 -30.00 38.63
N LEU A 812 4.17 -29.23 38.45
CA LEU A 812 2.82 -29.77 38.30
C LEU A 812 2.67 -30.64 37.04
N GLU A 813 3.30 -30.26 35.95
CA GLU A 813 3.29 -31.03 34.70
C GLU A 813 4.02 -32.37 34.86
N GLU A 814 5.16 -32.42 35.56
CA GLU A 814 5.86 -33.66 35.91
C GLU A 814 4.98 -34.56 36.76
N ALA A 815 4.25 -33.98 37.71
CA ALA A 815 3.31 -34.74 38.52
C ALA A 815 2.13 -35.34 37.75
N ARG A 816 1.65 -34.64 36.72
CA ARG A 816 0.64 -35.16 35.79
C ARG A 816 1.19 -36.29 34.92
N HIS A 817 2.40 -36.11 34.37
CA HIS A 817 3.07 -37.14 33.57
C HIS A 817 3.30 -38.43 34.34
N SER A 818 3.67 -38.33 35.64
CA SER A 818 3.84 -39.46 36.52
C SER A 818 2.51 -40.03 37.03
N LYS A 819 1.37 -39.42 36.65
CA LYS A 819 0.01 -39.77 37.11
C LYS A 819 -0.17 -39.65 38.61
N LEU A 820 0.60 -38.84 39.29
CA LEU A 820 0.42 -38.52 40.69
C LEU A 820 -0.86 -37.72 40.90
N ILE A 821 -1.13 -36.78 39.98
CA ILE A 821 -2.36 -35.97 39.92
C ILE A 821 -2.96 -36.04 38.51
N GLY A 822 -4.27 -35.83 38.40
CA GLY A 822 -4.96 -35.64 37.13
C GLY A 822 -5.21 -34.15 36.82
N LYS A 823 -5.61 -33.39 37.86
CA LYS A 823 -5.88 -31.95 37.78
C LYS A 823 -5.06 -31.19 38.81
N SER A 824 -4.74 -29.93 38.55
CA SER A 824 -3.97 -29.09 39.46
C SER A 824 -4.66 -28.93 40.84
N LEU A 825 -6.00 -28.90 40.90
CA LEU A 825 -6.75 -28.81 42.13
C LEU A 825 -6.66 -30.09 43.01
N GLU A 826 -6.06 -31.16 42.51
CA GLU A 826 -5.76 -32.37 43.33
C GLU A 826 -4.42 -32.26 44.08
N ALA A 827 -3.67 -31.19 43.83
CA ALA A 827 -2.30 -31.01 44.29
C ALA A 827 -2.20 -30.18 45.58
N LYS A 828 -1.27 -30.59 46.44
CA LYS A 828 -0.60 -29.77 47.43
C LYS A 828 0.81 -29.45 46.90
N VAL A 829 1.18 -28.19 46.91
CA VAL A 829 2.51 -27.71 46.47
C VAL A 829 3.27 -27.21 47.70
N THR A 830 4.41 -27.79 47.98
CA THR A 830 5.32 -27.36 49.03
C THR A 830 6.59 -26.83 48.39
N VAL A 831 6.93 -25.57 48.69
CA VAL A 831 8.13 -24.92 48.18
C VAL A 831 9.20 -24.81 49.25
N TYR A 832 10.44 -25.18 48.90
CA TYR A 832 11.65 -25.07 49.71
C TYR A 832 12.53 -23.97 49.13
N PRO A 833 12.26 -22.67 49.43
CA PRO A 833 12.83 -21.56 48.75
C PRO A 833 14.12 -21.05 49.40
N ASN A 834 14.92 -20.33 48.61
CA ASN A 834 15.96 -19.42 49.13
C ASN A 834 15.30 -18.20 49.82
N GLU A 835 16.12 -17.32 50.38
CA GLU A 835 15.63 -16.10 51.06
C GLU A 835 14.90 -15.15 50.11
N GLN A 836 15.37 -15.04 48.88
CA GLN A 836 14.76 -14.14 47.86
C GLN A 836 13.34 -14.57 47.51
N ILE A 837 13.10 -15.86 47.27
CA ILE A 837 11.78 -16.38 46.98
C ILE A 837 10.85 -16.30 48.22
N ARG A 838 11.44 -16.45 49.44
CA ARG A 838 10.70 -16.27 50.67
C ARG A 838 10.19 -14.85 50.87
N GLN A 839 11.01 -13.87 50.55
CA GLN A 839 10.61 -12.45 50.55
C GLN A 839 9.57 -12.15 49.47
N LEU A 840 9.69 -12.74 48.28
CA LEU A 840 8.74 -12.62 47.20
C LEU A 840 7.33 -13.10 47.63
N MET A 841 7.24 -14.22 48.33
CA MET A 841 5.94 -14.76 48.83
C MET A 841 5.23 -13.78 49.77
N THR A 842 6.01 -13.05 50.57
CA THR A 842 5.48 -12.01 51.45
C THR A 842 5.07 -10.75 50.67
N ALA A 843 5.88 -10.35 49.69
CA ALA A 843 5.66 -9.15 48.89
C ALA A 843 4.44 -9.25 47.95
N VAL A 844 4.13 -10.43 47.47
CA VAL A 844 2.98 -10.68 46.59
C VAL A 844 1.64 -10.41 47.31
N ASP A 845 1.57 -10.66 48.60
CA ASP A 845 0.39 -10.40 49.44
C ASP A 845 -0.92 -10.92 48.83
N ALA A 846 -0.93 -12.20 48.47
CA ALA A 846 -2.08 -12.87 47.85
C ALA A 846 -2.20 -14.34 48.29
N ASP A 847 -3.35 -14.94 48.04
CA ASP A 847 -3.58 -16.38 48.18
C ASP A 847 -2.86 -17.13 47.04
N ILE A 848 -1.63 -17.60 47.34
CA ILE A 848 -0.78 -18.27 46.35
C ILE A 848 -1.42 -19.56 45.81
N ALA A 849 -2.13 -20.30 46.65
CA ALA A 849 -2.83 -21.53 46.23
C ALA A 849 -3.89 -21.20 45.16
N GLN A 850 -4.64 -20.12 45.35
CA GLN A 850 -5.63 -19.65 44.37
C GLN A 850 -4.97 -19.22 43.05
N LEU A 851 -3.88 -18.47 43.10
CA LEU A 851 -3.14 -18.01 41.91
C LEU A 851 -2.54 -19.17 41.10
N LEU A 852 -2.10 -20.24 41.79
CA LEU A 852 -1.54 -21.45 41.19
C LEU A 852 -2.61 -22.49 40.80
N ILE A 853 -3.85 -22.28 41.19
CA ILE A 853 -4.97 -23.21 40.97
C ILE A 853 -4.67 -24.59 41.58
N VAL A 854 -4.15 -24.58 42.80
CA VAL A 854 -3.91 -25.80 43.61
C VAL A 854 -4.75 -25.75 44.89
N SER A 855 -5.01 -26.92 45.50
CA SER A 855 -5.82 -26.98 46.70
C SER A 855 -5.10 -26.53 47.95
N ASP A 856 -3.78 -26.71 48.01
CA ASP A 856 -2.96 -26.31 49.14
C ASP A 856 -1.58 -25.87 48.73
N PHE A 857 -1.02 -24.88 49.44
CA PHE A 857 0.29 -24.33 49.19
C PHE A 857 1.02 -24.03 50.49
N GLU A 858 2.27 -24.47 50.62
CA GLU A 858 3.08 -24.30 51.80
C GLU A 858 4.53 -23.84 51.44
N VAL A 859 5.05 -22.93 52.23
CA VAL A 859 6.47 -22.52 52.18
C VAL A 859 7.19 -23.14 53.35
N SER A 860 8.07 -24.12 53.14
CA SER A 860 8.79 -24.83 54.16
C SER A 860 10.13 -24.19 54.46
N LYS A 861 10.54 -24.30 55.76
CA LYS A 861 11.87 -23.95 56.24
C LYS A 861 12.80 -25.17 56.35
N GLU A 862 12.30 -26.33 56.03
CA GLU A 862 13.01 -27.58 56.13
C GLU A 862 13.89 -27.84 54.92
N VAL A 863 14.73 -28.86 54.97
CA VAL A 863 15.51 -29.29 53.80
C VAL A 863 14.58 -30.03 52.84
N ALA A 864 14.70 -29.70 51.53
CA ALA A 864 13.90 -30.34 50.53
C ALA A 864 14.14 -31.87 50.47
N PRO A 865 13.07 -32.68 50.40
CA PRO A 865 13.19 -34.11 50.19
C PRO A 865 13.74 -34.44 48.81
N SER A 866 14.24 -35.65 48.65
CA SER A 866 14.87 -36.10 47.38
C SER A 866 13.89 -36.15 46.18
N GLU A 867 12.58 -36.27 46.48
CA GLU A 867 11.51 -36.33 45.50
C GLU A 867 11.14 -34.96 44.94
N ALA A 868 11.58 -33.87 45.61
CA ALA A 868 11.30 -32.52 45.18
C ALA A 868 12.03 -32.17 43.87
N VAL A 869 11.33 -31.48 42.96
CA VAL A 869 11.93 -30.98 41.73
C VAL A 869 12.85 -29.81 42.05
N GLN A 870 14.11 -29.89 41.60
CA GLN A 870 15.13 -28.87 41.89
C GLN A 870 15.13 -27.76 40.82
N PHE A 871 15.16 -26.52 41.28
CA PHE A 871 15.35 -25.30 40.49
C PHE A 871 16.49 -24.51 41.10
N GLU A 872 16.97 -23.48 40.43
CA GLU A 872 18.08 -22.65 40.89
C GLU A 872 17.84 -22.02 42.27
N ASP A 873 16.64 -21.47 42.45
CA ASP A 873 16.27 -20.68 43.64
C ASP A 873 15.44 -21.44 44.68
N MET A 874 14.96 -22.66 44.35
CA MET A 874 14.05 -23.41 45.19
C MET A 874 13.93 -24.87 44.74
N ALA A 875 13.39 -25.68 45.66
CA ALA A 875 12.87 -27.01 45.30
C ALA A 875 11.36 -27.02 45.47
N ILE A 876 10.65 -27.79 44.67
CA ILE A 876 9.20 -27.87 44.66
C ILE A 876 8.77 -29.33 44.80
N LEU A 877 7.99 -29.62 45.85
CA LEU A 877 7.37 -30.93 46.06
C LEU A 877 5.87 -30.85 45.74
N VAL A 878 5.43 -31.73 44.85
CA VAL A 878 4.00 -31.87 44.51
C VAL A 878 3.50 -33.17 45.12
N GLU A 879 2.46 -33.09 45.89
CA GLU A 879 1.77 -34.22 46.53
C GLU A 879 0.27 -34.15 46.25
N LYS A 880 -0.45 -35.24 46.47
CA LYS A 880 -1.92 -35.17 46.51
C LYS A 880 -2.35 -34.36 47.74
N ALA A 881 -3.29 -33.45 47.54
CA ALA A 881 -3.90 -32.73 48.62
C ALA A 881 -4.70 -33.69 49.52
N GLU A 882 -4.63 -33.43 50.83
CA GLU A 882 -5.39 -34.22 51.82
C GLU A 882 -6.81 -33.71 51.98
N GLY A 883 -7.76 -34.62 52.13
CA GLY A 883 -9.17 -34.33 52.35
C GLY A 883 -10.10 -34.82 51.26
N GLU A 884 -11.29 -34.28 51.20
CA GLU A 884 -12.32 -34.62 50.24
C GLU A 884 -12.51 -33.47 49.22
N THR A 885 -13.04 -33.80 48.07
CA THR A 885 -13.35 -32.79 47.04
C THR A 885 -14.63 -32.05 47.42
N CYS A 886 -14.57 -30.74 47.57
CA CYS A 886 -15.75 -29.89 47.74
C CYS A 886 -16.60 -29.88 46.45
N ASP A 887 -17.90 -30.20 46.59
CA ASP A 887 -18.81 -30.28 45.45
C ASP A 887 -19.05 -28.91 44.74
N ARG A 888 -18.81 -27.81 45.45
CA ARG A 888 -19.05 -26.46 44.93
C ARG A 888 -17.80 -25.86 44.27
N CYS A 889 -16.67 -25.75 45.00
CA CYS A 889 -15.44 -25.14 44.45
C CYS A 889 -14.47 -26.14 43.81
N ARG A 890 -14.72 -27.44 43.98
CA ARG A 890 -13.89 -28.52 43.42
C ARG A 890 -12.48 -28.63 43.99
N SER A 891 -12.13 -27.85 45.01
CA SER A 891 -10.85 -27.98 45.72
C SER A 891 -10.91 -29.18 46.64
N VAL A 892 -9.76 -29.84 46.87
CA VAL A 892 -9.61 -30.88 47.88
C VAL A 892 -9.26 -30.24 49.22
N ARG A 893 -10.12 -30.41 50.20
CA ARG A 893 -9.99 -29.74 51.50
C ARG A 893 -10.24 -30.71 52.65
N GLN A 894 -9.52 -30.54 53.78
CA GLN A 894 -9.70 -31.31 54.96
C GLN A 894 -10.98 -30.93 55.74
N ASP A 895 -11.47 -29.73 55.54
CA ASP A 895 -12.66 -29.18 56.20
C ASP A 895 -13.97 -29.44 55.45
N VAL A 896 -13.96 -30.24 54.36
CA VAL A 896 -15.19 -30.73 53.75
C VAL A 896 -15.97 -31.56 54.75
N GLY A 897 -17.25 -31.23 54.95
CA GLY A 897 -18.10 -31.88 55.93
C GLY A 897 -17.98 -31.30 57.32
N SER A 898 -17.27 -30.22 57.57
CA SER A 898 -17.24 -29.53 58.87
C SER A 898 -18.53 -28.90 59.22
N ASP A 899 -19.41 -28.61 58.29
CA ASP A 899 -20.76 -28.13 58.46
C ASP A 899 -21.73 -29.30 58.29
N GLU A 900 -22.47 -29.60 59.36
CA GLU A 900 -23.41 -30.74 59.38
C GLU A 900 -24.60 -30.58 58.42
N LYS A 901 -25.00 -29.34 58.11
CA LYS A 901 -26.07 -29.03 57.12
C LYS A 901 -25.66 -29.11 55.70
N LEU A 902 -24.38 -28.92 55.46
CA LEU A 902 -23.75 -28.86 54.11
C LEU A 902 -22.53 -29.79 54.04
N PRO A 903 -22.71 -31.12 54.24
CA PRO A 903 -21.64 -32.07 54.51
C PRO A 903 -20.72 -32.34 53.30
N THR A 904 -21.09 -31.91 52.10
CA THR A 904 -20.28 -32.05 50.89
C THR A 904 -19.47 -30.80 50.52
N LEU A 905 -19.58 -29.73 51.32
CA LEU A 905 -18.92 -28.46 51.11
C LEU A 905 -17.75 -28.25 52.06
N CYS A 906 -16.72 -27.54 51.60
CA CYS A 906 -15.68 -27.01 52.47
C CYS A 906 -16.21 -25.82 53.29
N GLY A 907 -15.51 -25.43 54.35
CA GLY A 907 -15.93 -24.37 55.26
C GLY A 907 -16.21 -23.04 54.57
N ARG A 908 -15.36 -22.64 53.57
CA ARG A 908 -15.58 -21.45 52.77
C ARG A 908 -16.92 -21.50 52.01
N CYS A 909 -17.14 -22.58 51.27
CA CYS A 909 -18.35 -22.74 50.47
C CYS A 909 -19.62 -22.90 51.36
N ALA A 910 -19.52 -23.58 52.48
CA ALA A 910 -20.63 -23.69 53.45
C ALA A 910 -21.01 -22.32 53.98
N HIS A 911 -20.05 -21.49 54.38
CA HIS A 911 -20.31 -20.14 54.87
C HIS A 911 -20.99 -19.25 53.79
N ILE A 912 -20.49 -19.29 52.55
CA ILE A 912 -21.10 -18.53 51.43
C ILE A 912 -22.55 -18.96 51.18
N VAL A 913 -22.83 -20.27 51.22
CA VAL A 913 -24.17 -20.81 51.00
C VAL A 913 -25.09 -20.47 52.14
N GLU A 914 -24.63 -20.57 53.40
CA GLU A 914 -25.44 -20.21 54.60
C GLU A 914 -25.86 -18.74 54.56
N GLU A 915 -24.97 -17.83 54.21
CA GLU A 915 -25.28 -16.40 54.20
C GLU A 915 -26.13 -15.96 53.02
N ASN A 916 -25.98 -16.58 51.86
CA ASN A 916 -26.56 -16.08 50.60
C ASN A 916 -27.67 -16.98 50.04
N TYR A 917 -27.77 -18.23 50.44
CA TYR A 917 -28.73 -19.22 49.93
C TYR A 917 -29.40 -20.03 51.04
N PRO A 918 -30.17 -19.35 51.93
CA PRO A 918 -30.77 -20.00 53.08
C PRO A 918 -31.74 -21.12 52.69
N GLU A 919 -32.33 -21.07 51.50
CA GLU A 919 -33.21 -22.14 51.01
C GLU A 919 -32.45 -23.46 50.81
N ALA A 920 -31.20 -23.38 50.29
CA ALA A 920 -30.35 -24.54 50.10
C ALA A 920 -29.95 -25.19 51.42
N VAL A 921 -29.83 -24.39 52.47
CA VAL A 921 -29.56 -24.86 53.83
C VAL A 921 -30.80 -25.54 54.42
N ALA A 922 -31.99 -25.05 54.16
CA ALA A 922 -33.24 -25.56 54.67
C ALA A 922 -33.73 -26.83 53.96
N GLU A 923 -33.59 -26.92 52.68
CA GLU A 923 -34.13 -27.97 51.81
C GLU A 923 -33.10 -28.99 51.36
N GLY A 924 -31.81 -28.65 51.50
CA GLY A 924 -30.67 -29.41 50.91
C GLY A 924 -30.54 -29.23 49.43
N PHE A 925 -29.46 -29.84 48.87
CA PHE A 925 -29.20 -29.84 47.38
C PHE A 925 -29.85 -31.09 46.76
N GLU A 926 -30.53 -30.89 45.62
CA GLU A 926 -31.08 -31.96 44.77
C GLU A 926 -29.98 -32.71 44.00
#